data_ce22f38992dc00e1eb1a3fd8c40e1b54
#
_entry.id   ce22f38992dc00e1eb1a3fd8c40e1b54
#
_cell.length_a   1.000
_cell.length_b   1.000
_cell.length_c   1.000
_cell.angle_alpha   90.00
_cell.angle_beta   90.00
_cell.angle_gamma   90.00
#
_symmetry.space_group_name_H-M   'P 1'
#
loop_
_entity.id
_entity.type
_entity.pdbx_description
1 polymer ?
#
loop_
_entity_poly.entity_id
_entity_poly.type
_entity_poly.pdbx_seq_one_letter_code
_entity_poly.pdbx_strand_id
1 'polypeptide(L)'
;MNVYRKYRVLIVGAAVAAAVLAYFVSSYVESRLARQRVESLMEPAIHDMREDLLAGMDHVLFYLASCVRRVLPSVEAAKSAPEKVDALMRTLKLDEINFADTNGVIRATTHPTQLNYWMGTDPDPEKAAGYLCLLTNRLWYTQPPRITVQADDVYRKFVGVRLPDGYLQLGFDFSRLSRDLKARFADVAVGWHVGESGYYILADRYTGEVISNGNPDSDFSPGLDCKPKTLRGLGFSMTAIRKAGNKSFEADIEGVKSICRTAVVKESGHRMCVVVPMGEITRTRNISVGTMMFILLVMIVTVASVALRMVTLRERAEEARLAEEARRQKELTLAASIQSAALPSVFPPFPSIADRVDIYALMRAAKEVGGDFYDFYFVNEHSVAVVIADVSGKGVPGAMFMMRAKTALNDLLAHGGELEEAVATVNERLAEGNHANMFVTAWIGVIDLETGVVEYVNCGHNPPVVRHADGTVEWVRPVSGLALAALDGVRYAKQSLTLRPGDMLFMYTDGVTEAQSKGELFGESRLAAALETDVPNATGACNIVQMAVDAFAAGEQQADDITMLALGFTGGCRTFMATADGLAAAAEYIKGFCDDPRAAVVIDEIASNIVRCSGAATFDLAYLYRKDGYALVFRDAGTPFNPLERPDPDVAAPPEDRAVGGLGIFMVRRMAASVGYARHDGRNILTVEMKRI
;
A
#
# COMPACT_ATOMS: atom_id res chain seq x y z
N MET A 1 43.04 53.03 7.74
CA MET A 1 42.99 52.07 6.58
C MET A 1 43.67 50.73 6.85
N ASN A 2 44.71 50.64 7.68
CA ASN A 2 45.46 49.37 7.92
C ASN A 2 44.80 48.38 8.91
N VAL A 3 44.00 48.87 9.84
CA VAL A 3 43.30 47.97 10.83
C VAL A 3 42.21 47.17 10.17
N TYR A 4 41.42 47.78 9.28
CA TYR A 4 40.35 47.11 8.53
C TYR A 4 40.89 46.00 7.56
N ARG A 5 42.10 46.21 7.01
CA ARG A 5 42.74 45.23 6.13
C ARG A 5 43.21 44.00 6.90
N LYS A 6 43.73 44.17 8.13
CA LYS A 6 44.14 43.07 9.02
C LYS A 6 42.93 42.24 9.49
N TYR A 7 41.82 42.89 9.88
CA TYR A 7 40.61 42.18 10.29
C TYR A 7 39.98 41.41 9.13
N ARG A 8 39.98 41.97 7.89
CA ARG A 8 39.49 41.25 6.70
C ARG A 8 40.30 39.98 6.41
N VAL A 9 41.64 40.03 6.53
CA VAL A 9 42.49 38.88 6.33
C VAL A 9 42.29 37.85 7.44
N LEU A 10 42.11 38.30 8.69
CA LEU A 10 41.87 37.39 9.83
C LEU A 10 40.47 36.70 9.73
N ILE A 11 39.44 37.46 9.35
CA ILE A 11 38.09 36.90 9.15
C ILE A 11 38.07 35.92 7.98
N VAL A 12 38.73 36.24 6.86
CA VAL A 12 38.83 35.32 5.73
C VAL A 12 39.66 34.09 6.10
N GLY A 13 40.77 34.27 6.83
CA GLY A 13 41.59 33.12 7.31
C GLY A 13 40.84 32.22 8.30
N ALA A 14 40.08 32.80 9.24
CA ALA A 14 39.25 32.06 10.18
C ALA A 14 38.07 31.34 9.47
N ALA A 15 37.44 31.97 8.49
CA ALA A 15 36.41 31.38 7.68
C ALA A 15 36.91 30.22 6.83
N VAL A 16 38.12 30.35 6.25
CA VAL A 16 38.78 29.26 5.49
C VAL A 16 39.16 28.11 6.43
N ALA A 17 39.73 28.38 7.61
CA ALA A 17 40.05 27.33 8.57
C ALA A 17 38.84 26.61 9.12
N ALA A 18 37.76 27.34 9.42
CA ALA A 18 36.47 26.74 9.83
C ALA A 18 35.84 25.91 8.70
N ALA A 19 35.92 26.39 7.44
CA ALA A 19 35.43 25.64 6.28
C ALA A 19 36.24 24.35 6.04
N VAL A 20 37.56 24.37 6.23
CA VAL A 20 38.41 23.19 6.12
C VAL A 20 38.08 22.19 7.23
N LEU A 21 37.88 22.64 8.47
CA LEU A 21 37.53 21.76 9.58
C LEU A 21 36.12 21.15 9.39
N ALA A 22 35.14 21.98 9.00
CA ALA A 22 33.78 21.54 8.66
C ALA A 22 33.79 20.53 7.50
N TYR A 23 34.69 20.70 6.51
CA TYR A 23 34.93 19.76 5.43
C TYR A 23 35.36 18.38 5.92
N PHE A 24 36.35 18.28 6.80
CA PHE A 24 36.77 16.97 7.30
C PHE A 24 35.71 16.27 8.15
N VAL A 25 35.03 17.03 9.01
CA VAL A 25 33.92 16.50 9.84
C VAL A 25 32.74 16.07 8.98
N SER A 26 32.34 16.91 8.04
CA SER A 26 31.25 16.59 7.09
C SER A 26 31.57 15.38 6.24
N SER A 27 32.80 15.32 5.69
CA SER A 27 33.25 14.18 4.86
C SER A 27 33.21 12.84 5.61
N TYR A 28 33.55 12.85 6.91
CA TYR A 28 33.46 11.64 7.75
C TYR A 28 31.99 11.25 8.04
N VAL A 29 31.16 12.22 8.42
CA VAL A 29 29.75 12.00 8.71
C VAL A 29 29.01 11.56 7.46
N GLU A 30 29.28 12.22 6.31
CA GLU A 30 28.65 11.89 5.03
C GLU A 30 29.03 10.49 4.51
N SER A 31 30.28 10.04 4.71
CA SER A 31 30.66 8.67 4.37
C SER A 31 29.82 7.62 5.12
N ARG A 32 29.56 7.91 6.40
CA ARG A 32 28.75 7.02 7.26
C ARG A 32 27.27 7.08 6.90
N LEU A 33 26.76 8.28 6.63
CA LEU A 33 25.37 8.49 6.20
C LEU A 33 25.11 7.96 4.80
N ALA A 34 26.08 8.10 3.87
CA ALA A 34 25.97 7.56 2.52
C ALA A 34 25.87 6.02 2.54
N ARG A 35 26.68 5.37 3.38
CA ARG A 35 26.57 3.91 3.58
C ARG A 35 25.19 3.52 4.14
N GLN A 36 24.72 4.22 5.17
CA GLN A 36 23.40 3.98 5.75
C GLN A 36 22.28 4.24 4.75
N ARG A 37 22.39 5.28 3.91
CA ARG A 37 21.44 5.56 2.83
C ARG A 37 21.40 4.44 1.80
N VAL A 38 22.55 3.99 1.33
CA VAL A 38 22.63 2.89 0.38
C VAL A 38 21.99 1.64 0.97
N GLU A 39 22.30 1.30 2.21
CA GLU A 39 21.68 0.15 2.90
C GLU A 39 20.18 0.33 3.07
N SER A 40 19.70 1.54 3.36
CA SER A 40 18.25 1.84 3.48
C SER A 40 17.51 1.84 2.14
N LEU A 41 18.20 2.13 1.04
CA LEU A 41 17.61 2.08 -0.31
C LEU A 41 17.50 0.65 -0.85
N MET A 42 18.34 -0.27 -0.37
CA MET A 42 18.37 -1.65 -0.89
C MET A 42 17.11 -2.45 -0.54
N GLU A 43 16.45 -2.19 0.57
CA GLU A 43 15.23 -2.92 0.95
C GLU A 43 14.00 -2.45 0.19
N PRO A 44 13.70 -1.14 0.14
CA PRO A 44 12.67 -0.62 -0.75
C PRO A 44 12.91 -1.00 -2.20
N ALA A 45 14.15 -0.87 -2.67
CA ALA A 45 14.53 -1.20 -4.04
C ALA A 45 14.23 -2.68 -4.40
N ILE A 46 14.45 -3.60 -3.48
CA ILE A 46 14.07 -5.02 -3.67
C ILE A 46 12.54 -5.16 -3.69
N HIS A 47 11.85 -4.42 -2.83
CA HIS A 47 10.39 -4.44 -2.77
C HIS A 47 9.79 -3.86 -4.04
N ASP A 48 10.24 -2.68 -4.45
CA ASP A 48 9.76 -1.97 -5.65
C ASP A 48 10.03 -2.80 -6.91
N MET A 49 11.23 -3.36 -7.03
CA MET A 49 11.57 -4.24 -8.15
C MET A 49 10.68 -5.50 -8.18
N ARG A 50 10.34 -6.05 -7.03
CA ARG A 50 9.40 -7.19 -6.97
C ARG A 50 8.03 -6.77 -7.45
N GLU A 51 7.52 -5.65 -6.97
CA GLU A 51 6.22 -5.09 -7.37
C GLU A 51 6.24 -4.69 -8.85
N ASP A 52 7.29 -4.05 -9.32
CA ASP A 52 7.47 -3.67 -10.73
C ASP A 52 7.62 -4.90 -11.63
N LEU A 53 8.31 -5.94 -11.18
CA LEU A 53 8.40 -7.22 -11.91
C LEU A 53 7.01 -7.85 -12.08
N LEU A 54 6.22 -7.83 -11.02
CA LEU A 54 4.84 -8.34 -11.05
C LEU A 54 3.92 -7.39 -11.84
N ALA A 55 4.03 -6.09 -11.62
CA ALA A 55 3.27 -5.07 -12.32
C ALA A 55 3.68 -4.93 -13.80
N GLY A 56 4.96 -5.04 -14.12
CA GLY A 56 5.45 -5.05 -15.50
C GLY A 56 4.91 -6.23 -16.30
N MET A 57 4.77 -7.38 -15.65
CA MET A 57 4.07 -8.53 -16.23
C MET A 57 2.58 -8.21 -16.46
N ASP A 58 1.94 -7.57 -15.50
CA ASP A 58 0.53 -7.18 -15.60
C ASP A 58 0.31 -6.13 -16.70
N HIS A 59 1.21 -5.19 -16.87
CA HIS A 59 1.19 -4.22 -17.97
C HIS A 59 1.36 -4.86 -19.36
N VAL A 60 2.31 -5.79 -19.49
CA VAL A 60 2.50 -6.55 -20.75
C VAL A 60 1.25 -7.35 -21.07
N LEU A 61 0.67 -8.01 -20.09
CA LEU A 61 -0.56 -8.79 -20.25
C LEU A 61 -1.75 -7.90 -20.59
N PHE A 62 -1.88 -6.76 -19.96
CA PHE A 62 -2.89 -5.75 -20.26
C PHE A 62 -2.71 -5.18 -21.68
N TYR A 63 -1.47 -4.89 -22.09
CA TYR A 63 -1.18 -4.42 -23.45
C TYR A 63 -1.58 -5.48 -24.49
N LEU A 64 -1.22 -6.74 -24.27
CA LEU A 64 -1.63 -7.85 -25.14
C LEU A 64 -3.15 -8.00 -25.20
N ALA A 65 -3.84 -7.91 -24.05
CA ALA A 65 -5.29 -7.93 -24.00
C ALA A 65 -5.92 -6.74 -24.75
N SER A 66 -5.29 -5.57 -24.65
CA SER A 66 -5.72 -4.37 -25.38
C SER A 66 -5.51 -4.50 -26.89
N CYS A 67 -4.44 -5.19 -27.32
CA CYS A 67 -4.22 -5.52 -28.72
C CYS A 67 -5.29 -6.47 -29.27
N VAL A 68 -5.61 -7.54 -28.51
CA VAL A 68 -6.70 -8.47 -28.88
C VAL A 68 -8.03 -7.73 -28.93
N ARG A 69 -8.33 -6.89 -27.95
CA ARG A 69 -9.55 -6.06 -27.92
C ARG A 69 -9.67 -5.12 -29.10
N ARG A 70 -8.56 -4.59 -29.65
CA ARG A 70 -8.59 -3.73 -30.85
C ARG A 70 -8.98 -4.50 -32.11
N VAL A 71 -8.58 -5.76 -32.18
CA VAL A 71 -8.89 -6.63 -33.34
C VAL A 71 -10.27 -7.25 -33.22
N LEU A 72 -10.66 -7.60 -31.98
CA LEU A 72 -11.94 -8.22 -31.62
C LEU A 72 -12.58 -7.41 -30.48
N PRO A 73 -13.28 -6.30 -30.79
CA PRO A 73 -13.74 -5.33 -29.79
C PRO A 73 -14.97 -5.77 -29.00
N SER A 74 -15.61 -6.89 -29.34
CA SER A 74 -16.82 -7.40 -28.69
C SER A 74 -16.87 -8.92 -28.71
N VAL A 75 -17.70 -9.49 -27.85
CA VAL A 75 -17.98 -10.93 -27.80
C VAL A 75 -18.56 -11.42 -29.12
N GLU A 76 -19.46 -10.63 -29.73
CA GLU A 76 -20.09 -10.96 -31.00
C GLU A 76 -19.09 -10.95 -32.16
N ALA A 77 -18.12 -10.00 -32.16
CA ALA A 77 -17.04 -9.97 -33.12
C ALA A 77 -16.14 -11.21 -33.02
N ALA A 78 -15.94 -11.73 -31.80
CA ALA A 78 -15.14 -12.95 -31.57
C ALA A 78 -15.87 -14.21 -32.06
N LYS A 79 -17.17 -14.33 -31.83
CA LYS A 79 -18.00 -15.42 -32.33
C LYS A 79 -18.04 -15.48 -33.85
N SER A 80 -18.12 -14.32 -34.49
CA SER A 80 -18.25 -14.19 -35.95
C SER A 80 -16.95 -14.43 -36.71
N ALA A 81 -15.80 -14.47 -36.01
CA ALA A 81 -14.48 -14.61 -36.65
C ALA A 81 -13.54 -15.55 -35.87
N PRO A 82 -13.89 -16.83 -35.73
CA PRO A 82 -13.08 -17.80 -34.93
C PRO A 82 -11.66 -17.95 -35.49
N GLU A 83 -11.47 -17.86 -36.81
CA GLU A 83 -10.15 -17.88 -37.45
C GLU A 83 -9.23 -16.73 -37.04
N LYS A 84 -9.80 -15.54 -36.71
CA LYS A 84 -9.02 -14.41 -36.17
C LYS A 84 -8.61 -14.66 -34.73
N VAL A 85 -9.44 -15.32 -33.95
CA VAL A 85 -9.12 -15.75 -32.57
C VAL A 85 -7.94 -16.71 -32.60
N ASP A 86 -7.99 -17.74 -33.45
CA ASP A 86 -6.93 -18.70 -33.64
C ASP A 86 -5.63 -18.08 -34.19
N ALA A 87 -5.73 -17.13 -35.10
CA ALA A 87 -4.58 -16.41 -35.62
C ALA A 87 -3.90 -15.56 -34.55
N LEU A 88 -4.69 -14.86 -33.72
CA LEU A 88 -4.18 -14.09 -32.60
C LEU A 88 -3.51 -14.98 -31.55
N MET A 89 -4.10 -16.13 -31.22
CA MET A 89 -3.52 -17.12 -30.30
C MET A 89 -2.12 -17.52 -30.76
N ARG A 90 -1.98 -17.90 -32.04
CA ARG A 90 -0.68 -18.29 -32.62
C ARG A 90 0.32 -17.14 -32.65
N THR A 91 -0.11 -15.96 -33.10
CA THR A 91 0.77 -14.78 -33.27
C THR A 91 1.28 -14.26 -31.94
N LEU A 92 0.42 -14.22 -30.91
CA LEU A 92 0.74 -13.71 -29.59
C LEU A 92 1.22 -14.79 -28.63
N LYS A 93 1.31 -16.06 -29.11
CA LYS A 93 1.71 -17.23 -28.31
C LYS A 93 0.91 -17.39 -27.02
N LEU A 94 -0.40 -17.19 -27.10
CA LEU A 94 -1.33 -17.37 -26.00
C LEU A 94 -1.71 -18.85 -25.86
N ASP A 95 -2.01 -19.27 -24.64
CA ASP A 95 -2.47 -20.65 -24.39
C ASP A 95 -4.00 -20.73 -24.43
N GLU A 96 -4.66 -19.61 -24.09
CA GLU A 96 -6.11 -19.56 -24.02
C GLU A 96 -6.62 -18.12 -24.28
N ILE A 97 -7.70 -18.01 -25.04
CA ILE A 97 -8.47 -16.79 -25.24
C ILE A 97 -9.93 -17.10 -25.01
N ASN A 98 -10.56 -16.40 -24.07
CA ASN A 98 -11.97 -16.51 -23.76
C ASN A 98 -12.67 -15.18 -23.87
N PHE A 99 -13.88 -15.18 -24.43
CA PHE A 99 -14.78 -14.04 -24.48
C PHE A 99 -16.06 -14.39 -23.73
N ALA A 100 -16.35 -13.71 -22.64
CA ALA A 100 -17.54 -13.88 -21.86
C ALA A 100 -18.53 -12.73 -22.09
N ASP A 101 -19.83 -13.06 -22.11
CA ASP A 101 -20.91 -12.10 -22.25
C ASP A 101 -21.16 -11.29 -20.94
N THR A 102 -22.15 -10.40 -20.98
CA THR A 102 -22.55 -9.57 -19.83
C THR A 102 -23.08 -10.36 -18.63
N ASN A 103 -23.38 -11.64 -18.80
CA ASN A 103 -23.78 -12.54 -17.71
C ASN A 103 -22.58 -13.36 -17.18
N GLY A 104 -21.38 -13.15 -17.71
CA GLY A 104 -20.18 -13.88 -17.33
C GLY A 104 -20.09 -15.29 -17.92
N VAL A 105 -20.86 -15.57 -18.98
CA VAL A 105 -20.84 -16.87 -19.68
C VAL A 105 -19.89 -16.80 -20.88
N ILE A 106 -18.94 -17.73 -20.97
CA ILE A 106 -17.97 -17.78 -22.08
C ILE A 106 -18.69 -18.16 -23.36
N ARG A 107 -18.68 -17.28 -24.33
CA ARG A 107 -19.38 -17.40 -25.63
C ARG A 107 -18.46 -17.64 -26.82
N ALA A 108 -17.18 -17.32 -26.69
CA ALA A 108 -16.16 -17.68 -27.66
C ALA A 108 -14.87 -18.03 -26.91
N THR A 109 -14.20 -19.09 -27.31
CA THR A 109 -13.03 -19.59 -26.62
C THR A 109 -12.17 -20.44 -27.56
N THR A 110 -10.86 -20.44 -27.31
CA THR A 110 -9.92 -21.37 -27.95
C THR A 110 -9.84 -22.73 -27.25
N HIS A 111 -10.48 -22.86 -26.07
CA HIS A 111 -10.53 -24.10 -25.31
C HIS A 111 -11.94 -24.70 -25.30
N PRO A 112 -12.20 -25.79 -26.04
CA PRO A 112 -13.57 -26.29 -26.27
C PRO A 112 -14.38 -26.59 -25.02
N THR A 113 -13.73 -26.99 -23.92
CA THR A 113 -14.38 -27.31 -22.66
C THR A 113 -14.88 -26.06 -21.89
N GLN A 114 -14.40 -24.85 -22.27
CA GLN A 114 -14.80 -23.60 -21.65
C GLN A 114 -16.03 -22.96 -22.30
N LEU A 115 -16.43 -23.43 -23.49
CA LEU A 115 -17.58 -22.87 -24.19
C LEU A 115 -18.87 -23.06 -23.37
N ASN A 116 -19.61 -21.96 -23.17
CA ASN A 116 -20.79 -21.86 -22.29
C ASN A 116 -20.52 -22.06 -20.80
N TYR A 117 -19.26 -22.05 -20.39
CA TYR A 117 -18.90 -22.06 -18.97
C TYR A 117 -19.30 -20.74 -18.32
N TRP A 118 -20.02 -20.80 -17.21
CA TRP A 118 -20.37 -19.62 -16.43
C TRP A 118 -19.35 -19.38 -15.31
N MET A 119 -18.68 -18.25 -15.35
CA MET A 119 -17.62 -17.91 -14.39
C MET A 119 -18.09 -17.89 -12.93
N GLY A 120 -19.38 -17.67 -12.66
CA GLY A 120 -19.95 -17.73 -11.31
C GLY A 120 -19.94 -19.13 -10.68
N THR A 121 -19.74 -20.18 -11.47
CA THR A 121 -19.59 -21.57 -11.00
C THR A 121 -18.14 -22.01 -10.86
N ASP A 122 -17.18 -21.11 -11.07
CA ASP A 122 -15.77 -21.44 -10.87
C ASP A 122 -15.56 -21.84 -9.39
N PRO A 123 -14.91 -22.97 -9.12
CA PRO A 123 -14.65 -23.42 -7.76
C PRO A 123 -13.71 -22.48 -6.96
N ASP A 124 -13.06 -21.55 -7.63
CA ASP A 124 -12.26 -20.48 -7.01
C ASP A 124 -13.08 -19.18 -6.95
N PRO A 125 -13.66 -18.84 -5.78
CA PRO A 125 -14.53 -17.67 -5.63
C PRO A 125 -13.80 -16.34 -5.83
N GLU A 126 -12.49 -16.26 -5.54
CA GLU A 126 -11.70 -15.07 -5.80
C GLU A 126 -11.50 -14.82 -7.30
N LYS A 127 -11.30 -15.89 -8.07
CA LYS A 127 -11.20 -15.84 -9.52
C LYS A 127 -12.53 -15.38 -10.12
N ALA A 128 -13.63 -16.03 -9.72
CA ALA A 128 -14.96 -15.67 -10.16
C ALA A 128 -15.29 -14.19 -9.89
N ALA A 129 -15.09 -13.74 -8.65
CA ALA A 129 -15.33 -12.36 -8.25
C ALA A 129 -14.45 -11.37 -9.04
N GLY A 130 -13.17 -11.69 -9.26
CA GLY A 130 -12.23 -10.86 -10.02
C GLY A 130 -12.68 -10.62 -11.46
N TYR A 131 -13.17 -11.65 -12.16
CA TYR A 131 -13.65 -11.50 -13.54
C TYR A 131 -15.05 -10.90 -13.62
N LEU A 132 -15.95 -11.23 -12.70
CA LEU A 132 -17.29 -10.65 -12.68
C LEU A 132 -17.27 -9.16 -12.36
N CYS A 133 -16.26 -8.65 -11.62
CA CYS A 133 -16.03 -7.22 -11.44
C CYS A 133 -15.75 -6.48 -12.75
N LEU A 134 -15.27 -7.15 -13.81
CA LEU A 134 -15.10 -6.53 -15.14
C LEU A 134 -16.44 -6.16 -15.78
N LEU A 135 -17.52 -6.83 -15.40
CA LEU A 135 -18.87 -6.53 -15.89
C LEU A 135 -19.47 -5.29 -15.22
N THR A 136 -18.99 -4.90 -14.04
CA THR A 136 -19.57 -3.83 -13.22
C THR A 136 -18.65 -2.61 -13.08
N ASN A 137 -17.47 -2.79 -12.47
CA ASN A 137 -16.70 -1.68 -11.91
C ASN A 137 -15.26 -1.57 -12.41
N ARG A 138 -14.66 -2.63 -12.97
CA ARG A 138 -13.26 -2.64 -13.38
C ARG A 138 -13.11 -2.60 -14.90
N LEU A 139 -12.06 -1.94 -15.38
CA LEU A 139 -11.66 -1.94 -16.79
C LEU A 139 -10.79 -3.15 -17.13
N TRP A 140 -10.02 -3.64 -16.17
CA TRP A 140 -9.15 -4.80 -16.32
C TRP A 140 -8.91 -5.48 -14.97
N TYR A 141 -8.48 -6.75 -15.04
CA TYR A 141 -8.16 -7.59 -13.88
C TYR A 141 -7.02 -8.54 -14.25
N THR A 142 -6.05 -8.74 -13.34
CA THR A 142 -5.04 -9.80 -13.46
C THR A 142 -5.15 -10.74 -12.27
N GLN A 143 -5.04 -12.02 -12.57
CA GLN A 143 -5.04 -13.06 -11.57
C GLN A 143 -3.59 -13.41 -11.18
N PRO A 144 -3.27 -13.63 -9.89
CA PRO A 144 -1.98 -14.20 -9.50
C PRO A 144 -1.72 -15.52 -10.22
N PRO A 145 -0.44 -15.88 -10.52
CA PRO A 145 -0.14 -17.17 -11.15
C PRO A 145 -0.59 -18.32 -10.26
N ARG A 146 -1.41 -19.21 -10.80
CA ARG A 146 -1.92 -20.39 -10.08
C ARG A 146 -1.71 -21.65 -10.91
N ILE A 147 -1.55 -22.80 -10.22
CA ILE A 147 -1.61 -24.10 -10.87
C ILE A 147 -3.06 -24.33 -11.30
N THR A 148 -3.28 -24.50 -12.59
CA THR A 148 -4.59 -24.92 -13.10
C THR A 148 -4.73 -26.42 -12.93
N VAL A 149 -5.82 -26.86 -12.30
CA VAL A 149 -6.13 -28.28 -12.01
C VAL A 149 -6.44 -29.10 -13.29
N GLN A 150 -6.31 -28.52 -14.46
CA GLN A 150 -6.49 -29.23 -15.72
C GLN A 150 -5.18 -29.91 -16.13
N ALA A 151 -5.13 -31.20 -15.90
CA ALA A 151 -4.30 -32.24 -16.50
C ALA A 151 -2.77 -32.10 -16.65
N ASP A 152 -2.20 -30.89 -16.58
CA ASP A 152 -0.82 -30.65 -17.04
C ASP A 152 0.15 -30.05 -16.00
N ASP A 153 -0.25 -29.81 -14.74
CA ASP A 153 0.55 -29.15 -13.69
C ASP A 153 1.19 -27.80 -14.13
N VAL A 154 0.56 -27.10 -15.07
CA VAL A 154 1.07 -25.86 -15.66
C VAL A 154 0.57 -24.66 -14.87
N TYR A 155 1.51 -23.81 -14.43
CA TYR A 155 1.18 -22.52 -13.86
C TYR A 155 0.68 -21.57 -14.94
N ARG A 156 -0.60 -21.22 -14.90
CA ARG A 156 -1.20 -20.23 -15.82
C ARG A 156 -1.47 -18.91 -15.09
N LYS A 157 -1.18 -17.83 -15.79
CA LYS A 157 -1.57 -16.49 -15.41
C LYS A 157 -2.64 -15.98 -16.38
N PHE A 158 -3.68 -15.37 -15.81
CA PHE A 158 -4.77 -14.84 -16.61
C PHE A 158 -4.88 -13.33 -16.44
N VAL A 159 -5.25 -12.66 -17.52
CA VAL A 159 -5.63 -11.25 -17.52
C VAL A 159 -7.01 -11.09 -18.16
N GLY A 160 -7.82 -10.25 -17.57
CA GLY A 160 -9.14 -9.89 -18.10
C GLY A 160 -9.25 -8.41 -18.44
N VAL A 161 -9.94 -8.10 -19.52
CA VAL A 161 -10.22 -6.72 -19.95
C VAL A 161 -11.70 -6.60 -20.31
N ARG A 162 -12.33 -5.53 -19.84
CA ARG A 162 -13.75 -5.24 -20.13
C ARG A 162 -13.98 -4.95 -21.61
N LEU A 163 -15.04 -5.53 -22.12
CA LEU A 163 -15.61 -5.24 -23.45
C LEU A 163 -16.98 -4.53 -23.30
N PRO A 164 -17.50 -3.92 -24.36
CA PRO A 164 -18.82 -3.29 -24.36
C PRO A 164 -19.96 -4.28 -24.03
N ASP A 165 -19.83 -5.53 -24.48
CA ASP A 165 -20.80 -6.60 -24.37
C ASP A 165 -20.34 -7.79 -23.53
N GLY A 166 -19.36 -7.54 -22.61
CA GLY A 166 -18.85 -8.58 -21.73
C GLY A 166 -17.40 -8.33 -21.30
N TYR A 167 -16.58 -9.36 -21.33
CA TYR A 167 -15.13 -9.23 -21.09
C TYR A 167 -14.32 -10.26 -21.89
N LEU A 168 -13.07 -9.91 -22.15
CA LEU A 168 -12.02 -10.74 -22.71
C LEU A 168 -11.14 -11.29 -21.57
N GLN A 169 -10.83 -12.58 -21.62
CA GLN A 169 -9.84 -13.23 -20.74
C GLN A 169 -8.75 -13.89 -21.59
N LEU A 170 -7.50 -13.61 -21.26
CA LEU A 170 -6.33 -14.26 -21.88
C LEU A 170 -5.59 -15.10 -20.87
N GLY A 171 -5.25 -16.32 -21.23
CA GLY A 171 -4.46 -17.26 -20.42
C GLY A 171 -3.07 -17.49 -21.02
N PHE A 172 -2.07 -17.51 -20.14
CA PHE A 172 -0.67 -17.72 -20.48
C PHE A 172 -0.06 -18.82 -19.61
N ASP A 173 0.65 -19.76 -20.23
CA ASP A 173 1.57 -20.65 -19.51
C ASP A 173 2.67 -19.82 -18.85
N PHE A 174 2.67 -19.82 -17.52
CA PHE A 174 3.58 -18.99 -16.74
C PHE A 174 5.05 -19.42 -16.89
N SER A 175 5.30 -20.71 -17.04
CA SER A 175 6.65 -21.24 -17.25
C SER A 175 7.18 -20.92 -18.65
N ARG A 176 6.31 -20.89 -19.65
CA ARG A 176 6.64 -20.48 -21.03
C ARG A 176 6.80 -18.96 -21.10
N LEU A 177 5.87 -18.22 -20.53
CA LEU A 177 5.95 -16.77 -20.39
C LEU A 177 7.22 -16.36 -19.64
N SER A 178 7.56 -17.04 -18.54
CA SER A 178 8.80 -16.81 -17.78
C SER A 178 10.06 -17.10 -18.62
N ARG A 179 10.04 -18.10 -19.52
CA ARG A 179 11.15 -18.40 -20.45
C ARG A 179 11.25 -17.40 -21.59
N ASP A 180 10.13 -17.02 -22.18
CA ASP A 180 10.09 -16.00 -23.26
C ASP A 180 10.38 -14.61 -22.70
N LEU A 181 10.01 -14.35 -21.46
CA LEU A 181 10.37 -13.15 -20.69
C LEU A 181 11.83 -13.18 -20.23
N LYS A 182 12.49 -14.38 -20.09
CA LYS A 182 13.95 -14.40 -19.83
C LYS A 182 14.70 -13.57 -20.86
N ALA A 183 14.33 -13.65 -22.12
CA ALA A 183 14.93 -12.82 -23.18
C ALA A 183 14.57 -11.33 -23.08
N ARG A 184 13.39 -10.99 -22.54
CA ARG A 184 12.95 -9.59 -22.36
C ARG A 184 13.30 -9.03 -20.97
N PHE A 185 13.43 -9.87 -19.96
CA PHE A 185 13.95 -9.47 -18.64
C PHE A 185 15.45 -9.16 -18.68
N ALA A 186 16.15 -9.67 -19.67
CA ALA A 186 17.50 -9.25 -19.94
C ALA A 186 17.60 -7.73 -20.23
N ASP A 187 16.60 -7.20 -20.96
CA ASP A 187 16.55 -5.77 -21.30
C ASP A 187 15.93 -4.92 -20.17
N VAL A 188 15.03 -5.48 -19.36
CA VAL A 188 14.32 -4.75 -18.30
C VAL A 188 15.24 -4.45 -17.11
N ALA A 189 16.12 -5.40 -16.73
CA ALA A 189 17.04 -5.16 -15.63
C ALA A 189 18.15 -4.14 -15.99
N VAL A 190 18.46 -3.96 -17.27
CA VAL A 190 19.45 -2.99 -17.77
C VAL A 190 19.02 -1.53 -17.52
N GLY A 191 17.72 -1.26 -17.39
CA GLY A 191 17.19 0.07 -17.09
C GLY A 191 16.99 0.38 -15.60
N TRP A 192 17.20 -0.57 -14.71
CA TRP A 192 16.92 -0.39 -13.28
C TRP A 192 18.18 -0.12 -12.49
N HIS A 193 18.20 1.01 -11.80
CA HIS A 193 19.35 1.46 -11.02
C HIS A 193 18.96 1.61 -9.54
N VAL A 194 19.92 1.33 -8.67
CA VAL A 194 19.84 1.63 -7.23
C VAL A 194 20.94 2.64 -6.91
N GLY A 195 20.55 3.84 -6.56
CA GLY A 195 21.52 4.93 -6.49
C GLY A 195 21.99 5.34 -7.89
N GLU A 196 23.23 5.75 -8.02
CA GLU A 196 23.82 6.22 -9.29
C GLU A 196 24.45 5.10 -10.13
N SER A 197 25.06 4.13 -9.49
CA SER A 197 25.84 3.06 -10.15
C SER A 197 25.47 1.66 -9.66
N GLY A 198 24.52 1.58 -8.73
CA GLY A 198 24.00 0.30 -8.29
C GLY A 198 23.08 -0.32 -9.33
N TYR A 199 23.11 -1.62 -9.42
CA TYR A 199 22.40 -2.38 -10.42
C TYR A 199 21.81 -3.66 -9.84
N TYR A 200 20.97 -4.30 -10.63
CA TYR A 200 20.32 -5.54 -10.26
C TYR A 200 20.86 -6.70 -11.07
N ILE A 201 20.90 -7.86 -10.42
CA ILE A 201 21.15 -9.13 -11.07
C ILE A 201 19.95 -10.03 -10.78
N LEU A 202 19.36 -10.57 -11.82
CA LEU A 202 18.30 -11.56 -11.73
C LEU A 202 18.89 -12.92 -12.06
N ALA A 203 18.70 -13.91 -11.19
CA ALA A 203 19.21 -15.25 -11.39
C ALA A 203 18.14 -16.29 -11.08
N ASP A 204 18.26 -17.45 -11.68
CA ASP A 204 17.45 -18.62 -11.32
C ASP A 204 17.75 -19.05 -9.89
N ARG A 205 16.71 -19.30 -9.11
CA ARG A 205 16.83 -19.65 -7.69
C ARG A 205 17.56 -20.97 -7.45
N TYR A 206 17.39 -21.94 -8.35
CA TYR A 206 17.86 -23.30 -8.16
C TYR A 206 19.23 -23.53 -8.79
N THR A 207 19.42 -23.05 -10.01
CA THR A 207 20.67 -23.23 -10.76
C THR A 207 21.70 -22.13 -10.44
N GLY A 208 21.24 -20.97 -9.99
CA GLY A 208 22.07 -19.76 -9.84
C GLY A 208 22.49 -19.14 -11.17
N GLU A 209 21.91 -19.60 -12.30
CA GLU A 209 22.17 -19.04 -13.62
C GLU A 209 21.68 -17.61 -13.70
N VAL A 210 22.50 -16.71 -14.17
CA VAL A 210 22.16 -15.30 -14.34
C VAL A 210 21.26 -15.13 -15.56
N ILE A 211 20.09 -14.58 -15.33
CA ILE A 211 19.06 -14.33 -16.34
C ILE A 211 19.26 -12.93 -16.93
N SER A 212 19.57 -11.96 -16.04
CA SER A 212 19.81 -10.59 -16.41
C SER A 212 20.86 -9.98 -15.49
N ASN A 213 21.72 -9.17 -16.04
CA ASN A 213 22.71 -8.41 -15.31
C ASN A 213 22.59 -6.94 -15.74
N GLY A 214 22.14 -6.09 -14.83
CA GLY A 214 22.01 -4.65 -15.04
C GLY A 214 23.32 -3.88 -14.92
N ASN A 215 24.45 -4.57 -14.71
CA ASN A 215 25.76 -3.93 -14.71
C ASN A 215 26.09 -3.43 -16.15
N PRO A 216 26.17 -2.12 -16.40
CA PRO A 216 26.43 -1.58 -17.73
C PRO A 216 27.84 -1.95 -18.24
N ASP A 217 28.77 -2.25 -17.36
CA ASP A 217 30.17 -2.61 -17.67
C ASP A 217 30.37 -4.13 -17.80
N SER A 218 29.29 -4.93 -17.68
CA SER A 218 29.39 -6.39 -17.75
C SER A 218 29.36 -6.87 -19.20
N ASP A 219 30.25 -7.82 -19.54
CA ASP A 219 30.23 -8.58 -20.79
C ASP A 219 29.02 -9.54 -20.91
N PHE A 220 27.98 -9.33 -20.11
CA PHE A 220 26.79 -10.17 -20.13
C PHE A 220 25.91 -9.85 -21.32
N SER A 221 25.87 -10.76 -22.28
CA SER A 221 24.97 -10.68 -23.44
C SER A 221 23.96 -11.82 -23.39
N PRO A 222 22.69 -11.54 -23.10
CA PRO A 222 21.66 -12.58 -23.09
C PRO A 222 21.41 -13.09 -24.53
N GLY A 223 21.59 -14.37 -24.76
CA GLY A 223 21.13 -15.03 -26.00
C GLY A 223 22.16 -15.25 -27.11
N LEU A 224 23.43 -14.93 -26.91
CA LEU A 224 24.51 -15.31 -27.84
C LEU A 224 25.41 -16.34 -27.15
N ASP A 225 25.78 -17.40 -27.86
CA ASP A 225 26.56 -18.60 -27.57
C ASP A 225 27.62 -18.61 -26.43
N CYS A 226 27.45 -17.81 -25.40
CA CYS A 226 28.30 -17.78 -24.22
C CYS A 226 27.83 -18.82 -23.18
N LYS A 227 28.75 -19.51 -22.54
CA LYS A 227 28.44 -20.36 -21.39
C LYS A 227 27.64 -19.55 -20.36
N PRO A 228 26.51 -20.07 -19.82
CA PRO A 228 25.68 -19.31 -18.87
C PRO A 228 26.52 -18.87 -17.69
N LYS A 229 26.58 -17.57 -17.44
CA LYS A 229 27.21 -17.01 -16.23
C LYS A 229 26.35 -17.40 -15.03
N THR A 230 26.98 -17.72 -13.93
CA THR A 230 26.30 -18.01 -12.66
C THR A 230 26.63 -16.94 -11.62
N LEU A 231 25.80 -16.80 -10.60
CA LEU A 231 26.07 -15.90 -9.48
C LEU A 231 27.46 -16.16 -8.87
N ARG A 232 27.86 -17.43 -8.79
CA ARG A 232 29.21 -17.80 -8.30
C ARG A 232 30.30 -17.33 -9.25
N GLY A 233 30.06 -17.38 -10.54
CA GLY A 233 31.01 -16.87 -11.56
C GLY A 233 31.15 -15.36 -11.54
N LEU A 234 30.15 -14.64 -11.06
CA LEU A 234 30.19 -13.18 -10.87
C LEU A 234 30.86 -12.75 -9.55
N GLY A 235 31.19 -13.69 -8.64
CA GLY A 235 31.82 -13.37 -7.36
C GLY A 235 30.94 -13.57 -6.13
N PHE A 236 29.65 -13.95 -6.29
CA PHE A 236 28.80 -14.20 -5.16
C PHE A 236 29.17 -15.51 -4.44
N SER A 237 29.42 -15.41 -3.15
CA SER A 237 29.56 -16.57 -2.29
C SER A 237 28.19 -17.04 -1.81
N MET A 238 27.80 -18.26 -2.19
CA MET A 238 26.53 -18.86 -1.73
C MET A 238 26.48 -19.03 -0.21
N THR A 239 27.64 -19.16 0.43
CA THR A 239 27.76 -19.20 1.90
C THR A 239 27.47 -17.82 2.50
N ALA A 240 28.01 -16.74 1.89
CA ALA A 240 27.75 -15.37 2.30
C ALA A 240 26.24 -15.04 2.15
N ILE A 241 25.63 -15.40 1.03
CA ILE A 241 24.17 -15.23 0.79
C ILE A 241 23.34 -15.92 1.87
N ARG A 242 23.65 -17.19 2.19
CA ARG A 242 22.92 -17.93 3.23
C ARG A 242 23.10 -17.32 4.63
N LYS A 243 24.32 -16.88 4.95
CA LYS A 243 24.63 -16.26 6.25
C LYS A 243 23.98 -14.88 6.40
N ALA A 244 23.95 -14.11 5.35
CA ALA A 244 23.38 -12.77 5.36
C ALA A 244 21.82 -12.80 5.46
N GLY A 245 21.18 -13.83 4.88
CA GLY A 245 19.71 -13.87 4.80
C GLY A 245 19.17 -12.65 4.06
N ASN A 246 18.41 -11.81 4.77
CA ASN A 246 17.88 -10.55 4.23
C ASN A 246 18.75 -9.32 4.53
N LYS A 247 19.95 -9.51 5.11
CA LYS A 247 20.86 -8.39 5.40
C LYS A 247 21.80 -8.15 4.23
N SER A 248 22.34 -6.93 4.16
CA SER A 248 23.40 -6.60 3.22
C SER A 248 24.73 -7.25 3.63
N PHE A 249 25.55 -7.58 2.64
CA PHE A 249 26.90 -8.14 2.81
C PHE A 249 27.84 -7.55 1.76
N GLU A 250 29.13 -7.57 2.05
CA GLU A 250 30.17 -7.13 1.11
C GLU A 250 30.63 -8.31 0.26
N ALA A 251 30.81 -8.08 -1.03
CA ALA A 251 31.36 -9.04 -1.98
C ALA A 251 32.14 -8.31 -3.07
N ASP A 252 33.04 -9.07 -3.69
CA ASP A 252 33.73 -8.63 -4.90
C ASP A 252 33.00 -9.18 -6.12
N ILE A 253 32.30 -8.30 -6.80
CA ILE A 253 31.47 -8.67 -7.95
C ILE A 253 32.14 -8.18 -9.23
N GLU A 254 32.52 -9.10 -10.08
CA GLU A 254 33.23 -8.82 -11.33
C GLU A 254 34.49 -7.95 -11.13
N GLY A 255 35.19 -8.15 -10.00
CA GLY A 255 36.39 -7.35 -9.65
C GLY A 255 36.13 -6.03 -8.96
N VAL A 256 34.83 -5.71 -8.69
CA VAL A 256 34.44 -4.47 -8.03
C VAL A 256 33.91 -4.76 -6.62
N LYS A 257 34.57 -4.19 -5.60
CA LYS A 257 34.03 -4.28 -4.22
C LYS A 257 32.69 -3.61 -4.12
N SER A 258 31.71 -4.35 -3.69
CA SER A 258 30.30 -3.93 -3.69
C SER A 258 29.59 -4.33 -2.40
N ILE A 259 28.58 -3.57 -2.03
CA ILE A 259 27.59 -3.96 -1.03
C ILE A 259 26.46 -4.67 -1.78
N CYS A 260 26.12 -5.87 -1.32
CA CYS A 260 25.13 -6.72 -1.97
C CYS A 260 23.99 -7.06 -1.01
N ARG A 261 22.78 -7.18 -1.53
CA ARG A 261 21.63 -7.74 -0.82
C ARG A 261 20.87 -8.66 -1.77
N THR A 262 20.35 -9.77 -1.25
CA THR A 262 19.64 -10.73 -2.10
C THR A 262 18.28 -11.08 -1.51
N ALA A 263 17.30 -11.25 -2.37
CA ALA A 263 15.97 -11.73 -2.02
C ALA A 263 15.49 -12.81 -3.00
N VAL A 264 14.58 -13.64 -2.56
CA VAL A 264 13.95 -14.67 -3.40
C VAL A 264 12.52 -14.26 -3.68
N VAL A 265 12.21 -14.13 -4.95
CA VAL A 265 10.83 -13.95 -5.43
C VAL A 265 10.24 -15.34 -5.60
N LYS A 266 9.43 -15.76 -4.63
CA LYS A 266 8.87 -17.11 -4.58
C LYS A 266 7.95 -17.38 -5.78
N GLU A 267 7.21 -16.37 -6.16
CA GLU A 267 6.20 -16.39 -7.20
C GLU A 267 6.78 -16.66 -8.60
N SER A 268 7.99 -16.19 -8.85
CA SER A 268 8.65 -16.35 -10.16
C SER A 268 9.79 -17.38 -10.14
N GLY A 269 10.16 -17.93 -8.98
CA GLY A 269 11.29 -18.87 -8.85
C GLY A 269 12.66 -18.23 -9.07
N HIS A 270 12.74 -16.89 -8.99
CA HIS A 270 13.96 -16.15 -9.23
C HIS A 270 14.60 -15.65 -7.93
N ARG A 271 15.90 -15.39 -7.98
CA ARG A 271 16.67 -14.68 -6.97
C ARG A 271 17.08 -13.33 -7.52
N MET A 272 16.71 -12.29 -6.82
CA MET A 272 17.14 -10.92 -7.10
C MET A 272 18.35 -10.60 -6.24
N CYS A 273 19.33 -9.97 -6.85
CA CYS A 273 20.51 -9.46 -6.17
C CYS A 273 20.63 -7.98 -6.51
N VAL A 274 20.70 -7.16 -5.48
CA VAL A 274 21.03 -5.73 -5.59
C VAL A 274 22.51 -5.60 -5.31
N VAL A 275 23.22 -4.93 -6.19
CA VAL A 275 24.68 -4.70 -6.11
C VAL A 275 24.91 -3.21 -6.19
N VAL A 276 25.56 -2.62 -5.18
CA VAL A 276 25.97 -1.22 -5.19
C VAL A 276 27.48 -1.16 -5.02
N PRO A 277 28.21 -0.67 -6.03
CA PRO A 277 29.65 -0.52 -5.96
C PRO A 277 30.08 0.37 -4.79
N MET A 278 31.10 -0.05 -4.04
CA MET A 278 31.66 0.76 -2.95
C MET A 278 32.23 2.10 -3.43
N GLY A 279 32.54 2.18 -4.72
CA GLY A 279 32.95 3.41 -5.40
C GLY A 279 31.88 4.50 -5.36
N GLU A 280 30.59 4.12 -5.37
CA GLU A 280 29.48 5.08 -5.26
C GLU A 280 29.48 5.79 -3.91
N ILE A 281 29.77 5.08 -2.82
CA ILE A 281 29.86 5.64 -1.48
C ILE A 281 30.99 6.68 -1.42
N THR A 282 32.11 6.42 -2.12
CA THR A 282 33.22 7.34 -2.19
C THR A 282 33.01 8.47 -3.20
N ARG A 283 32.28 8.20 -4.30
CA ARG A 283 31.96 9.16 -5.35
C ARG A 283 30.92 10.18 -4.89
N THR A 284 29.87 9.72 -4.21
CA THR A 284 28.84 10.60 -3.61
C THR A 284 29.48 11.58 -2.64
N ARG A 285 30.48 11.14 -1.85
CA ARG A 285 31.27 12.01 -0.99
C ARG A 285 31.99 13.09 -1.80
N ASN A 286 32.63 12.74 -2.91
CA ASN A 286 33.41 13.67 -3.71
C ASN A 286 32.55 14.66 -4.50
N ILE A 287 31.34 14.19 -4.92
CA ILE A 287 30.33 15.03 -5.60
C ILE A 287 29.74 16.04 -4.62
N SER A 288 29.36 15.61 -3.42
CA SER A 288 28.77 16.47 -2.37
C SER A 288 29.75 17.60 -1.97
N VAL A 289 31.03 17.28 -1.88
CA VAL A 289 32.09 18.24 -1.59
C VAL A 289 32.33 19.16 -2.77
N GLY A 290 32.36 18.62 -3.98
CA GLY A 290 32.50 19.41 -5.21
C GLY A 290 31.31 20.39 -5.38
N THR A 291 30.11 19.93 -5.12
CA THR A 291 28.91 20.79 -5.16
C THR A 291 28.93 21.85 -4.06
N MET A 292 29.41 21.55 -2.85
CA MET A 292 29.52 22.53 -1.78
C MET A 292 30.58 23.59 -2.07
N MET A 293 31.72 23.18 -2.60
CA MET A 293 32.79 24.11 -3.08
C MET A 293 32.32 24.93 -4.29
N PHE A 294 31.57 24.30 -5.20
CA PHE A 294 30.97 24.99 -6.35
C PHE A 294 29.88 25.98 -5.92
N ILE A 295 29.04 25.62 -4.96
CA ILE A 295 28.03 26.54 -4.38
C ILE A 295 28.70 27.70 -3.67
N LEU A 296 29.78 27.47 -2.94
CA LEU A 296 30.54 28.53 -2.27
C LEU A 296 31.22 29.48 -3.27
N LEU A 297 31.79 28.93 -4.33
CA LEU A 297 32.37 29.70 -5.43
C LEU A 297 31.30 30.50 -6.19
N VAL A 298 30.15 29.85 -6.49
CA VAL A 298 29.01 30.50 -7.13
C VAL A 298 28.42 31.58 -6.22
N MET A 299 28.38 31.37 -4.91
CA MET A 299 27.91 32.37 -3.94
C MET A 299 28.85 33.59 -3.91
N ILE A 300 30.17 33.37 -3.95
CA ILE A 300 31.18 34.45 -3.99
C ILE A 300 31.06 35.24 -5.31
N VAL A 301 30.92 34.50 -6.44
CA VAL A 301 30.76 35.14 -7.79
C VAL A 301 29.40 35.84 -7.90
N THR A 302 28.32 35.27 -7.32
CA THR A 302 27.01 35.95 -7.31
C THR A 302 26.97 37.16 -6.44
N VAL A 303 27.63 37.17 -5.25
CA VAL A 303 27.73 38.33 -4.39
C VAL A 303 28.56 39.42 -5.07
N ALA A 304 29.66 39.06 -5.74
CA ALA A 304 30.47 40.02 -6.54
C ALA A 304 29.69 40.56 -7.75
N SER A 305 28.87 39.68 -8.40
CA SER A 305 28.04 40.10 -9.54
C SER A 305 26.83 40.97 -9.15
N VAL A 306 26.27 40.68 -7.99
CA VAL A 306 25.15 41.53 -7.44
C VAL A 306 25.67 42.91 -7.03
N ALA A 307 26.88 43.02 -6.49
CA ALA A 307 27.52 44.30 -6.20
C ALA A 307 27.80 45.13 -7.47
N LEU A 308 28.09 44.49 -8.57
CA LEU A 308 28.24 45.15 -9.88
C LEU A 308 26.90 45.49 -10.57
N ARG A 309 25.86 44.69 -10.29
CA ARG A 309 24.54 44.83 -10.92
C ARG A 309 23.58 45.82 -10.26
N MET A 310 23.92 46.38 -9.07
CA MET A 310 23.12 47.47 -8.47
C MET A 310 23.14 48.78 -9.30
N VAL A 311 23.97 48.86 -10.33
CA VAL A 311 24.06 50.02 -11.23
C VAL A 311 23.06 49.97 -12.41
N THR A 312 22.48 48.75 -12.70
CA THR A 312 21.61 48.58 -13.89
C THR A 312 20.12 48.44 -13.55
N LEU A 313 19.67 48.82 -12.37
CA LEU A 313 18.35 48.49 -11.80
C LEU A 313 17.17 49.36 -12.28
N ARG A 314 17.34 50.26 -13.26
CA ARG A 314 16.22 51.09 -13.75
C ARG A 314 15.44 50.53 -14.95
N GLU A 315 15.94 49.53 -15.68
CA GLU A 315 15.27 49.04 -16.90
C GLU A 315 14.43 47.77 -16.69
N ARG A 316 14.41 47.21 -15.47
CA ARG A 316 13.78 45.91 -15.21
C ARG A 316 12.45 45.89 -14.45
N ALA A 317 11.80 47.05 -14.30
CA ALA A 317 10.52 47.12 -13.56
C ALA A 317 9.36 46.43 -14.31
N GLU A 318 9.42 46.36 -15.63
CA GLU A 318 8.38 45.70 -16.44
C GLU A 318 8.56 44.15 -16.49
N GLU A 319 9.82 43.66 -16.56
CA GLU A 319 10.09 42.22 -16.49
C GLU A 319 9.79 41.66 -15.10
N ALA A 320 9.94 42.48 -14.03
CA ALA A 320 9.64 42.05 -12.67
C ALA A 320 8.16 41.71 -12.45
N ARG A 321 7.26 42.33 -13.19
CA ARG A 321 5.82 42.11 -13.06
C ARG A 321 5.39 40.74 -13.62
N LEU A 322 5.90 40.41 -14.79
CA LEU A 322 5.66 39.07 -15.40
C LEU A 322 6.37 37.96 -14.62
N ALA A 323 7.58 38.25 -14.09
CA ALA A 323 8.29 37.31 -13.22
C ALA A 323 7.57 37.11 -11.89
N GLU A 324 6.91 38.10 -11.37
CA GLU A 324 6.16 38.04 -10.11
C GLU A 324 4.86 37.22 -10.25
N GLU A 325 4.16 37.32 -11.38
CA GLU A 325 3.03 36.46 -11.69
C GLU A 325 3.47 34.96 -11.88
N ALA A 326 4.55 34.74 -12.60
CA ALA A 326 5.11 33.39 -12.78
C ALA A 326 5.67 32.80 -11.47
N ARG A 327 6.22 33.66 -10.62
CA ARG A 327 6.68 33.27 -9.28
C ARG A 327 5.51 32.92 -8.37
N ARG A 328 4.46 33.75 -8.38
CA ARG A 328 3.23 33.46 -7.62
C ARG A 328 2.61 32.12 -8.01
N GLN A 329 2.62 31.80 -9.29
CA GLN A 329 2.14 30.50 -9.76
C GLN A 329 3.04 29.34 -9.29
N LYS A 330 4.36 29.52 -9.29
CA LYS A 330 5.29 28.54 -8.76
C LYS A 330 5.18 28.37 -7.23
N GLU A 331 4.96 29.45 -6.52
CA GLU A 331 4.74 29.42 -5.07
C GLU A 331 3.45 28.70 -4.71
N LEU A 332 2.38 28.91 -5.48
CA LEU A 332 1.12 28.16 -5.32
C LEU A 332 1.29 26.67 -5.61
N THR A 333 2.02 26.33 -6.67
CA THR A 333 2.31 24.92 -6.99
C THR A 333 3.17 24.25 -5.91
N LEU A 334 4.13 24.98 -5.35
CA LEU A 334 4.94 24.49 -4.22
C LEU A 334 4.09 24.33 -2.95
N ALA A 335 3.21 25.30 -2.67
CA ALA A 335 2.28 25.19 -1.55
C ALA A 335 1.36 23.97 -1.67
N ALA A 336 0.85 23.71 -2.87
CA ALA A 336 0.06 22.52 -3.17
C ALA A 336 0.84 21.22 -2.92
N SER A 337 2.11 21.17 -3.32
CA SER A 337 2.95 20.00 -3.08
C SER A 337 3.28 19.77 -1.60
N ILE A 338 3.51 20.84 -0.84
CA ILE A 338 3.74 20.77 0.62
C ILE A 338 2.48 20.31 1.33
N GLN A 339 1.32 20.82 0.97
CA GLN A 339 0.05 20.40 1.52
C GLN A 339 -0.22 18.92 1.22
N SER A 340 -0.03 18.49 -0.03
CA SER A 340 -0.19 17.10 -0.42
C SER A 340 0.77 16.15 0.30
N ALA A 341 2.00 16.61 0.54
CA ALA A 341 2.99 15.84 1.29
C ALA A 341 2.68 15.76 2.81
N ALA A 342 1.89 16.69 3.33
CA ALA A 342 1.45 16.65 4.72
C ALA A 342 0.30 15.67 4.95
N LEU A 343 -0.41 15.27 3.89
CA LEU A 343 -1.46 14.26 3.98
C LEU A 343 -0.87 12.86 3.84
N PRO A 344 -1.40 11.88 4.57
CA PRO A 344 -1.01 10.49 4.37
C PRO A 344 -1.27 10.05 2.93
N SER A 345 -0.24 9.54 2.24
CA SER A 345 -0.31 9.17 0.81
C SER A 345 0.06 7.73 0.52
N VAL A 346 0.55 6.99 1.53
CA VAL A 346 0.90 5.58 1.41
C VAL A 346 -0.22 4.72 1.96
N PHE A 347 -0.74 3.81 1.12
CA PHE A 347 -1.82 2.89 1.49
C PHE A 347 -1.41 1.44 1.17
N PRO A 348 -1.68 0.47 2.07
CA PRO A 348 -2.22 0.66 3.42
C PRO A 348 -1.25 1.43 4.30
N PRO A 349 -1.75 2.34 5.15
CA PRO A 349 -0.88 3.20 5.96
C PRO A 349 -0.12 2.43 7.05
N PHE A 350 -0.71 1.35 7.51
CA PHE A 350 -0.21 0.54 8.61
C PHE A 350 -0.12 -0.94 8.22
N PRO A 351 0.99 -1.38 7.57
CA PRO A 351 1.13 -2.78 7.16
C PRO A 351 0.98 -3.80 8.31
N SER A 352 1.33 -3.40 9.54
CA SER A 352 1.23 -4.25 10.74
C SER A 352 -0.20 -4.58 11.17
N ILE A 353 -1.17 -3.80 10.73
CA ILE A 353 -2.60 -3.97 11.08
C ILE A 353 -3.50 -4.03 9.84
N ALA A 354 -2.92 -4.16 8.65
CA ALA A 354 -3.66 -4.22 7.39
C ALA A 354 -4.59 -5.45 7.28
N ASP A 355 -4.40 -6.43 8.14
CA ASP A 355 -5.30 -7.57 8.32
C ASP A 355 -6.52 -7.25 9.20
N ARG A 356 -6.49 -6.17 9.98
CA ARG A 356 -7.56 -5.74 10.91
C ARG A 356 -8.37 -4.57 10.42
N VAL A 357 -7.71 -3.62 9.79
CA VAL A 357 -8.35 -2.42 9.25
C VAL A 357 -7.86 -2.14 7.83
N ASP A 358 -8.79 -1.75 6.99
CA ASP A 358 -8.56 -1.28 5.63
C ASP A 358 -8.88 0.20 5.58
N ILE A 359 -7.85 1.04 5.48
CA ILE A 359 -8.00 2.49 5.46
C ILE A 359 -7.56 3.03 4.10
N TYR A 360 -8.41 3.83 3.52
CA TYR A 360 -8.09 4.59 2.32
C TYR A 360 -8.73 5.97 2.37
N ALA A 361 -8.00 6.96 1.90
CA ALA A 361 -8.51 8.31 1.76
C ALA A 361 -8.15 8.90 0.40
N LEU A 362 -9.00 9.80 -0.06
CA LEU A 362 -8.83 10.52 -1.31
C LEU A 362 -9.21 11.98 -1.06
N MET A 363 -8.36 12.90 -1.53
CA MET A 363 -8.64 14.32 -1.55
C MET A 363 -8.40 14.89 -2.94
N ARG A 364 -9.33 15.69 -3.40
CA ARG A 364 -9.23 16.47 -4.65
C ARG A 364 -9.59 17.94 -4.36
N ALA A 365 -8.58 18.78 -4.32
CA ALA A 365 -8.78 20.19 -4.10
C ALA A 365 -9.52 20.85 -5.29
N ALA A 366 -10.40 21.83 -4.99
CA ALA A 366 -11.11 22.63 -5.99
C ALA A 366 -10.22 23.73 -6.59
N LYS A 367 -9.19 24.13 -5.87
CA LYS A 367 -8.17 25.12 -6.31
C LYS A 367 -6.78 24.48 -6.18
N GLU A 368 -5.75 25.29 -6.33
CA GLU A 368 -4.36 24.84 -6.20
C GLU A 368 -4.07 24.25 -4.81
N VAL A 369 -4.70 24.80 -3.75
CA VAL A 369 -4.64 24.29 -2.37
C VAL A 369 -6.04 24.28 -1.77
N GLY A 370 -6.33 23.26 -0.97
CA GLY A 370 -7.63 23.04 -0.32
C GLY A 370 -7.64 23.41 1.16
N GLY A 371 -8.86 23.54 1.71
CA GLY A 371 -9.12 23.64 3.14
C GLY A 371 -9.25 22.27 3.81
N ASP A 372 -9.69 21.30 3.06
CA ASP A 372 -9.94 19.95 3.51
C ASP A 372 -8.68 19.22 3.95
N PHE A 373 -8.85 18.26 4.87
CA PHE A 373 -7.82 17.29 5.17
C PHE A 373 -8.40 16.04 5.80
N TYR A 374 -7.60 15.00 5.72
CA TYR A 374 -7.77 13.78 6.48
C TYR A 374 -6.47 13.41 7.18
N ASP A 375 -6.59 12.65 8.26
CA ASP A 375 -5.44 12.07 8.95
C ASP A 375 -5.80 10.76 9.61
N PHE A 376 -4.78 9.94 9.83
CA PHE A 376 -4.89 8.72 10.60
C PHE A 376 -3.52 8.38 11.19
N TYR A 377 -3.51 7.98 12.46
CA TYR A 377 -2.29 7.65 13.20
C TYR A 377 -2.60 6.77 14.39
N PHE A 378 -1.60 6.07 14.89
CA PHE A 378 -1.73 5.32 16.12
C PHE A 378 -1.85 6.26 17.32
N VAL A 379 -2.86 6.05 18.15
CA VAL A 379 -2.98 6.64 19.48
C VAL A 379 -2.20 5.77 20.48
N ASN A 380 -2.29 4.47 20.29
CA ASN A 380 -1.53 3.44 21.02
C ASN A 380 -1.47 2.16 20.17
N GLU A 381 -0.91 1.07 20.70
CA GLU A 381 -0.75 -0.21 19.99
C GLU A 381 -2.07 -0.86 19.56
N HIS A 382 -3.18 -0.47 20.20
CA HIS A 382 -4.51 -1.06 19.99
C HIS A 382 -5.53 -0.08 19.39
N SER A 383 -5.15 1.18 19.19
CA SER A 383 -6.12 2.19 18.75
C SER A 383 -5.54 3.09 17.68
N VAL A 384 -6.38 3.36 16.67
CA VAL A 384 -6.07 4.25 15.56
C VAL A 384 -7.04 5.42 15.58
N ALA A 385 -6.51 6.64 15.56
CA ALA A 385 -7.29 7.82 15.30
C ALA A 385 -7.49 8.00 13.79
N VAL A 386 -8.69 8.42 13.42
CA VAL A 386 -9.05 8.87 12.07
C VAL A 386 -9.71 10.22 12.16
N VAL A 387 -9.32 11.11 11.27
CA VAL A 387 -9.80 12.48 11.22
C VAL A 387 -10.16 12.82 9.79
N ILE A 388 -11.32 13.44 9.61
CA ILE A 388 -11.68 14.14 8.37
C ILE A 388 -12.22 15.51 8.76
N ALA A 389 -11.80 16.53 8.03
CA ALA A 389 -12.13 17.90 8.39
C ALA A 389 -12.14 18.80 7.16
N ASP A 390 -12.95 19.85 7.25
CA ASP A 390 -13.05 20.93 6.29
C ASP A 390 -12.88 22.29 7.00
N VAL A 391 -12.00 23.10 6.47
CA VAL A 391 -11.68 24.45 6.98
C VAL A 391 -12.46 25.48 6.21
N SER A 392 -13.17 26.34 6.93
CA SER A 392 -13.86 27.49 6.34
C SER A 392 -12.89 28.37 5.55
N GLY A 393 -13.20 28.62 4.27
CA GLY A 393 -12.40 29.44 3.38
C GLY A 393 -11.43 28.64 2.51
N LYS A 394 -11.15 29.18 1.32
CA LYS A 394 -10.43 28.49 0.23
C LYS A 394 -9.09 29.15 -0.07
N GLY A 395 -8.20 28.36 -0.66
CA GLY A 395 -6.87 28.83 -1.05
C GLY A 395 -5.88 28.89 0.10
N VAL A 396 -4.85 29.69 -0.01
CA VAL A 396 -3.70 29.70 0.91
C VAL A 396 -4.08 29.89 2.38
N PRO A 397 -4.99 30.83 2.78
CA PRO A 397 -5.37 30.97 4.18
C PRO A 397 -6.02 29.69 4.74
N GLY A 398 -6.94 29.06 3.97
CA GLY A 398 -7.58 27.79 4.34
C GLY A 398 -6.55 26.67 4.53
N ALA A 399 -5.65 26.52 3.57
CA ALA A 399 -4.58 25.53 3.63
C ALA A 399 -3.64 25.72 4.84
N MET A 400 -3.31 26.95 5.20
CA MET A 400 -2.48 27.23 6.37
C MET A 400 -3.20 26.93 7.68
N PHE A 401 -4.49 27.29 7.78
CA PHE A 401 -5.29 26.98 8.96
C PHE A 401 -5.52 25.46 9.08
N MET A 402 -5.70 24.77 7.94
CA MET A 402 -5.75 23.32 7.85
C MET A 402 -4.49 22.67 8.46
N MET A 403 -3.30 23.12 8.06
CA MET A 403 -2.04 22.59 8.61
C MET A 403 -1.94 22.79 10.12
N ARG A 404 -2.40 23.96 10.63
CA ARG A 404 -2.46 24.25 12.06
C ARG A 404 -3.43 23.30 12.77
N ALA A 405 -4.63 23.12 12.21
CA ALA A 405 -5.65 22.24 12.76
C ALA A 405 -5.19 20.78 12.78
N LYS A 406 -4.65 20.31 11.64
CA LYS A 406 -4.10 18.96 11.51
C LYS A 406 -2.99 18.69 12.55
N THR A 407 -2.05 19.62 12.69
CA THR A 407 -0.94 19.48 13.64
C THR A 407 -1.44 19.47 15.09
N ALA A 408 -2.39 20.35 15.44
CA ALA A 408 -2.93 20.43 16.79
C ALA A 408 -3.72 19.17 17.17
N LEU A 409 -4.50 18.61 16.23
CA LEU A 409 -5.24 17.36 16.41
C LEU A 409 -4.26 16.19 16.59
N ASN A 410 -3.28 16.06 15.71
CA ASN A 410 -2.29 14.99 15.78
C ASN A 410 -1.51 15.04 17.11
N ASP A 411 -1.01 16.22 17.49
CA ASP A 411 -0.23 16.39 18.73
C ASP A 411 -1.02 15.95 19.97
N LEU A 412 -2.26 16.41 20.11
CA LEU A 412 -3.05 16.13 21.32
C LEU A 412 -3.58 14.70 21.37
N LEU A 413 -4.02 14.15 20.25
CA LEU A 413 -4.56 12.79 20.23
C LEU A 413 -3.45 11.74 20.34
N ALA A 414 -2.24 12.00 19.81
CA ALA A 414 -1.11 11.10 19.95
C ALA A 414 -0.58 10.97 21.40
N HIS A 415 -0.86 11.94 22.26
CA HIS A 415 -0.45 11.89 23.67
C HIS A 415 -1.42 11.14 24.58
N GLY A 416 -2.55 10.68 24.06
CA GLY A 416 -3.59 10.01 24.82
C GLY A 416 -4.39 10.97 25.72
N GLY A 417 -5.46 10.48 26.32
CA GLY A 417 -6.39 11.24 27.13
C GLY A 417 -7.82 11.05 26.66
N GLU A 418 -8.76 11.72 27.34
CA GLU A 418 -10.17 11.69 26.92
C GLU A 418 -10.34 12.49 25.62
N LEU A 419 -10.97 11.86 24.64
CA LEU A 419 -11.11 12.40 23.29
C LEU A 419 -11.79 13.80 23.28
N GLU A 420 -12.85 13.94 24.07
CA GLU A 420 -13.59 15.21 24.18
C GLU A 420 -12.77 16.34 24.82
N GLU A 421 -11.88 16.01 25.78
CA GLU A 421 -11.00 17.00 26.39
C GLU A 421 -9.87 17.41 25.44
N ALA A 422 -9.31 16.46 24.70
CA ALA A 422 -8.34 16.74 23.65
C ALA A 422 -8.93 17.66 22.58
N VAL A 423 -10.15 17.37 22.11
CA VAL A 423 -10.85 18.17 21.10
C VAL A 423 -11.17 19.59 21.63
N ALA A 424 -11.60 19.70 22.90
CA ALA A 424 -11.83 21.02 23.52
C ALA A 424 -10.53 21.82 23.59
N THR A 425 -9.41 21.19 23.94
CA THR A 425 -8.08 21.82 23.96
C THR A 425 -7.63 22.27 22.57
N VAL A 426 -7.91 21.46 21.52
CA VAL A 426 -7.68 21.86 20.13
C VAL A 426 -8.49 23.08 19.77
N ASN A 427 -9.77 23.13 20.15
CA ASN A 427 -10.63 24.28 19.92
C ASN A 427 -10.02 25.55 20.49
N GLU A 428 -9.59 25.52 21.75
CA GLU A 428 -8.96 26.69 22.42
C GLU A 428 -7.67 27.10 21.70
N ARG A 429 -6.78 26.15 21.39
CA ARG A 429 -5.53 26.44 20.65
C ARG A 429 -5.77 27.01 19.25
N LEU A 430 -6.83 26.60 18.58
CA LEU A 430 -7.17 27.11 17.25
C LEU A 430 -7.85 28.47 17.31
N ALA A 431 -8.66 28.72 18.34
CA ALA A 431 -9.30 30.01 18.57
C ALA A 431 -8.29 31.09 18.97
N GLU A 432 -7.23 30.71 19.69
CA GLU A 432 -6.17 31.65 20.07
C GLU A 432 -5.49 32.25 18.83
N GLY A 433 -5.51 33.57 18.69
CA GLY A 433 -4.94 34.30 17.56
C GLY A 433 -5.67 34.12 16.23
N ASN A 434 -6.88 33.63 16.25
CA ASN A 434 -7.73 33.44 15.05
C ASN A 434 -8.41 34.72 14.61
N HIS A 435 -7.62 35.72 14.22
CA HIS A 435 -8.14 37.03 13.77
C HIS A 435 -8.92 36.97 12.45
N ALA A 436 -8.77 35.88 11.69
CA ALA A 436 -9.47 35.65 10.43
C ALA A 436 -10.87 35.04 10.62
N ASN A 437 -11.28 34.75 11.86
CA ASN A 437 -12.53 34.05 12.19
C ASN A 437 -12.75 32.77 11.39
N MET A 438 -11.67 32.03 11.16
CA MET A 438 -11.74 30.73 10.48
C MET A 438 -12.20 29.68 11.45
N PHE A 439 -12.93 28.71 10.96
CA PHE A 439 -13.39 27.56 11.75
C PHE A 439 -13.13 26.26 10.97
N VAL A 440 -13.18 25.15 11.67
CA VAL A 440 -12.98 23.80 11.07
C VAL A 440 -14.13 22.92 11.48
N THR A 441 -14.86 22.40 10.51
CA THR A 441 -15.73 21.27 10.77
C THR A 441 -14.88 20.00 10.78
N ALA A 442 -15.06 19.14 11.78
CA ALA A 442 -14.26 17.94 11.90
C ALA A 442 -15.06 16.76 12.45
N TRP A 443 -14.85 15.59 11.90
CA TRP A 443 -15.22 14.34 12.53
C TRP A 443 -13.93 13.63 12.98
N ILE A 444 -13.85 13.32 14.26
CA ILE A 444 -12.65 12.78 14.89
C ILE A 444 -13.06 11.50 15.60
N GLY A 445 -12.52 10.37 15.21
CA GLY A 445 -12.81 9.09 15.82
C GLY A 445 -11.54 8.33 16.20
N VAL A 446 -11.66 7.51 17.23
CA VAL A 446 -10.63 6.57 17.67
C VAL A 446 -11.23 5.18 17.66
N ILE A 447 -10.73 4.33 16.77
CA ILE A 447 -11.13 2.94 16.70
C ILE A 447 -10.24 2.08 17.61
N ASP A 448 -10.88 1.27 18.44
CA ASP A 448 -10.24 0.18 19.14
C ASP A 448 -10.14 -1.04 18.21
N LEU A 449 -8.91 -1.45 17.94
CA LEU A 449 -8.59 -2.52 16.98
C LEU A 449 -8.89 -3.93 17.52
N GLU A 450 -9.19 -4.05 18.81
CA GLU A 450 -9.59 -5.32 19.40
C GLU A 450 -11.09 -5.54 19.28
N THR A 451 -11.88 -4.49 19.48
CA THR A 451 -13.34 -4.59 19.62
C THR A 451 -14.13 -4.04 18.46
N GLY A 452 -13.51 -3.17 17.64
CA GLY A 452 -14.20 -2.42 16.58
C GLY A 452 -15.04 -1.26 17.11
N VAL A 453 -14.94 -0.94 18.40
CA VAL A 453 -15.60 0.24 18.97
C VAL A 453 -14.89 1.49 18.50
N VAL A 454 -15.66 2.43 17.99
CA VAL A 454 -15.19 3.75 17.56
C VAL A 454 -15.78 4.78 18.50
N GLU A 455 -14.95 5.36 19.35
CA GLU A 455 -15.31 6.56 20.09
C GLU A 455 -15.06 7.78 19.20
N TYR A 456 -16.01 8.71 19.13
CA TYR A 456 -15.88 9.84 18.25
C TYR A 456 -16.49 11.13 18.80
N VAL A 457 -16.01 12.24 18.25
CA VAL A 457 -16.57 13.59 18.43
C VAL A 457 -16.86 14.18 17.07
N ASN A 458 -18.05 14.75 16.90
CA ASN A 458 -18.41 15.50 15.71
C ASN A 458 -18.46 17.01 16.01
N CYS A 459 -17.58 17.76 15.36
CA CYS A 459 -17.45 19.21 15.46
C CYS A 459 -18.13 19.90 14.26
N GLY A 460 -19.43 19.69 14.07
CA GLY A 460 -20.19 20.33 12.98
C GLY A 460 -19.91 19.76 11.60
N HIS A 461 -19.35 18.59 11.49
CA HIS A 461 -19.02 17.93 10.23
C HIS A 461 -20.16 17.05 9.71
N ASN A 462 -20.13 16.72 8.42
CA ASN A 462 -21.10 15.86 7.77
C ASN A 462 -21.25 14.51 8.49
N PRO A 463 -22.48 13.96 8.56
CA PRO A 463 -22.72 12.68 9.19
C PRO A 463 -22.04 11.55 8.38
N PRO A 464 -21.22 10.70 9.01
CA PRO A 464 -20.65 9.57 8.32
C PRO A 464 -21.68 8.48 8.04
N VAL A 465 -21.29 7.53 7.20
CA VAL A 465 -22.11 6.40 6.77
C VAL A 465 -21.44 5.10 7.17
N VAL A 466 -22.15 4.19 7.81
CA VAL A 466 -21.70 2.83 7.99
C VAL A 466 -22.30 1.96 6.88
N ARG A 467 -21.44 1.34 6.11
CA ARG A 467 -21.82 0.29 5.17
C ARG A 467 -21.56 -1.05 5.85
N HIS A 468 -22.62 -1.80 6.07
CA HIS A 468 -22.55 -3.11 6.69
C HIS A 468 -22.01 -4.19 5.74
N ALA A 469 -21.56 -5.28 6.32
CA ALA A 469 -21.03 -6.43 5.57
C ALA A 469 -22.04 -7.04 4.56
N ASP A 470 -23.33 -6.88 4.81
CA ASP A 470 -24.42 -7.31 3.91
C ASP A 470 -24.71 -6.32 2.77
N GLY A 471 -24.02 -5.18 2.76
CA GLY A 471 -24.16 -4.11 1.77
C GLY A 471 -25.20 -3.05 2.12
N THR A 472 -25.91 -3.19 3.23
CA THR A 472 -26.82 -2.15 3.71
C THR A 472 -26.05 -0.92 4.21
N VAL A 473 -26.69 0.24 4.12
CA VAL A 473 -26.08 1.53 4.45
C VAL A 473 -26.88 2.20 5.56
N GLU A 474 -26.19 2.57 6.63
CA GLU A 474 -26.75 3.26 7.80
C GLU A 474 -26.08 4.63 8.00
N TRP A 475 -26.90 5.66 8.17
CA TRP A 475 -26.41 7.01 8.49
C TRP A 475 -26.14 7.15 9.98
N VAL A 476 -24.91 7.47 10.34
CA VAL A 476 -24.56 7.84 11.70
C VAL A 476 -24.91 9.32 11.89
N ARG A 477 -26.05 9.56 12.51
CA ARG A 477 -26.50 10.93 12.79
C ARG A 477 -26.08 11.35 14.21
N PRO A 478 -24.85 11.89 14.37
CA PRO A 478 -24.33 12.26 15.67
C PRO A 478 -25.03 13.49 16.24
N VAL A 479 -24.96 13.65 17.56
CA VAL A 479 -25.17 14.96 18.16
C VAL A 479 -24.01 15.85 17.71
N SER A 480 -24.28 16.79 16.82
CA SER A 480 -23.25 17.66 16.27
C SER A 480 -22.88 18.76 17.26
N GLY A 481 -21.58 18.90 17.53
CA GLY A 481 -21.00 20.05 18.22
C GLY A 481 -20.81 21.25 17.28
N LEU A 482 -20.35 22.35 17.83
CA LEU A 482 -19.91 23.49 17.02
C LEU A 482 -18.59 23.19 16.33
N ALA A 483 -18.37 23.79 15.17
CA ALA A 483 -17.08 23.70 14.48
C ALA A 483 -15.94 24.23 15.38
N LEU A 484 -14.77 23.65 15.24
CA LEU A 484 -13.56 24.06 15.97
C LEU A 484 -13.19 25.51 15.64
N ALA A 485 -12.75 26.25 16.63
CA ALA A 485 -12.39 27.67 16.56
C ALA A 485 -13.55 28.63 16.19
N ALA A 486 -14.79 28.15 16.14
CA ALA A 486 -15.96 29.01 15.94
C ALA A 486 -16.30 29.80 17.18
N LEU A 487 -16.15 29.24 18.37
CA LEU A 487 -16.33 29.87 19.68
C LEU A 487 -15.34 29.28 20.70
N ASP A 488 -14.92 30.13 21.66
CA ASP A 488 -14.12 29.68 22.80
C ASP A 488 -14.96 28.92 23.83
N GLY A 489 -14.32 28.05 24.61
CA GLY A 489 -14.93 27.36 25.75
C GLY A 489 -16.00 26.33 25.36
N VAL A 490 -16.05 25.88 24.13
CA VAL A 490 -17.00 24.85 23.65
C VAL A 490 -16.66 23.51 24.29
N ARG A 491 -17.69 22.85 24.82
CA ARG A 491 -17.60 21.46 25.25
C ARG A 491 -18.13 20.53 24.18
N TYR A 492 -17.39 19.50 23.91
CA TYR A 492 -17.73 18.47 22.94
C TYR A 492 -18.24 17.21 23.62
N ALA A 493 -19.17 16.52 23.02
CA ALA A 493 -19.72 15.29 23.52
C ALA A 493 -19.08 14.09 22.81
N LYS A 494 -18.44 13.21 23.55
CA LYS A 494 -17.99 11.92 23.06
C LYS A 494 -19.17 11.01 22.82
N GLN A 495 -19.19 10.34 21.69
CA GLN A 495 -20.18 9.36 21.30
C GLN A 495 -19.46 8.07 20.86
N SER A 496 -20.17 6.99 20.69
CA SER A 496 -19.59 5.74 20.23
C SER A 496 -20.49 5.02 19.25
N LEU A 497 -19.85 4.28 18.35
CA LEU A 497 -20.48 3.31 17.48
C LEU A 497 -19.60 2.04 17.47
N THR A 498 -20.15 0.93 17.01
CA THR A 498 -19.39 -0.31 16.91
C THR A 498 -19.43 -0.81 15.49
N LEU A 499 -18.26 -0.95 14.88
CA LEU A 499 -18.10 -1.60 13.59
C LEU A 499 -17.94 -3.11 13.81
N ARG A 500 -18.77 -3.88 13.16
CA ARG A 500 -18.59 -5.32 13.09
C ARG A 500 -17.58 -5.68 12.00
N PRO A 501 -16.91 -6.80 12.11
CA PRO A 501 -16.02 -7.26 11.03
C PRO A 501 -16.74 -7.37 9.69
N GLY A 502 -16.22 -6.69 8.70
CA GLY A 502 -16.85 -6.51 7.39
C GLY A 502 -17.61 -5.19 7.21
N ASP A 503 -17.85 -4.45 8.30
CA ASP A 503 -18.43 -3.11 8.21
C ASP A 503 -17.37 -2.08 7.79
N MET A 504 -17.83 -1.01 7.15
CA MET A 504 -17.00 0.10 6.70
C MET A 504 -17.63 1.43 7.12
N LEU A 505 -16.86 2.25 7.81
CA LEU A 505 -17.20 3.64 8.10
C LEU A 505 -16.71 4.51 6.95
N PHE A 506 -17.62 5.19 6.28
CA PHE A 506 -17.33 6.11 5.20
C PHE A 506 -17.62 7.54 5.63
N MET A 507 -16.59 8.36 5.58
CA MET A 507 -16.60 9.77 5.95
C MET A 507 -16.31 10.62 4.71
N TYR A 508 -16.87 11.84 4.66
CA TYR A 508 -16.75 12.69 3.49
C TYR A 508 -16.97 14.16 3.87
N THR A 509 -16.41 15.08 3.10
CA THR A 509 -16.67 16.51 3.19
C THR A 509 -17.85 16.93 2.30
N ASP A 510 -18.40 18.10 2.54
CA ASP A 510 -19.60 18.58 1.84
C ASP A 510 -19.41 18.67 0.31
N GLY A 511 -18.18 18.86 -0.19
CA GLY A 511 -17.89 18.86 -1.61
C GLY A 511 -18.32 17.58 -2.35
N VAL A 512 -18.51 16.44 -1.63
CA VAL A 512 -19.11 15.24 -2.20
C VAL A 512 -20.60 15.45 -2.46
N THR A 513 -21.35 15.84 -1.43
CA THR A 513 -22.82 15.98 -1.50
C THR A 513 -23.25 17.28 -2.17
N GLU A 514 -22.43 18.30 -2.14
CA GLU A 514 -22.67 19.61 -2.75
C GLU A 514 -22.15 19.71 -4.20
N ALA A 515 -21.56 18.64 -4.73
CA ALA A 515 -21.22 18.57 -6.17
C ALA A 515 -22.47 18.89 -7.01
N GLN A 516 -22.30 19.82 -7.96
CA GLN A 516 -23.42 20.42 -8.70
C GLN A 516 -23.50 19.89 -10.12
N SER A 517 -24.73 19.74 -10.60
CA SER A 517 -25.04 19.50 -12.01
C SER A 517 -26.39 20.15 -12.35
N LYS A 518 -26.38 21.10 -13.28
CA LYS A 518 -27.60 21.78 -13.79
C LYS A 518 -28.49 22.37 -12.65
N GLY A 519 -27.88 22.84 -11.58
CA GLY A 519 -28.57 23.41 -10.43
C GLY A 519 -29.09 22.40 -9.40
N GLU A 520 -28.83 21.10 -9.56
CA GLU A 520 -29.07 20.08 -8.56
C GLU A 520 -27.78 19.73 -7.81
N LEU A 521 -27.90 19.29 -6.56
CA LEU A 521 -26.81 18.74 -5.77
C LEU A 521 -26.76 17.22 -5.89
N PHE A 522 -25.58 16.65 -5.76
CA PHE A 522 -25.39 15.19 -5.70
C PHE A 522 -26.21 14.56 -4.56
N GLY A 523 -26.08 15.11 -3.38
CA GLY A 523 -26.89 14.80 -2.21
C GLY A 523 -26.62 13.44 -1.55
N GLU A 524 -27.17 13.29 -0.35
CA GLU A 524 -27.01 12.07 0.47
C GLU A 524 -27.59 10.81 -0.20
N SER A 525 -28.69 10.93 -0.95
CA SER A 525 -29.34 9.77 -1.56
C SER A 525 -28.49 9.11 -2.65
N ARG A 526 -27.79 9.91 -3.46
CA ARG A 526 -26.87 9.37 -4.50
C ARG A 526 -25.61 8.80 -3.86
N LEU A 527 -25.14 9.40 -2.77
CA LEU A 527 -24.02 8.87 -2.00
C LEU A 527 -24.35 7.49 -1.41
N ALA A 528 -25.51 7.36 -0.76
CA ALA A 528 -25.98 6.07 -0.23
C ALA A 528 -26.09 5.01 -1.33
N ALA A 529 -26.74 5.35 -2.45
CA ALA A 529 -26.89 4.44 -3.58
C ALA A 529 -25.54 3.98 -4.17
N ALA A 530 -24.53 4.85 -4.18
CA ALA A 530 -23.19 4.48 -4.61
C ALA A 530 -22.55 3.47 -3.65
N LEU A 531 -22.74 3.63 -2.34
CA LEU A 531 -22.20 2.74 -1.32
C LEU A 531 -22.97 1.42 -1.17
N GLU A 532 -24.23 1.34 -1.60
CA GLU A 532 -25.02 0.09 -1.63
C GLU A 532 -24.57 -0.87 -2.74
N THR A 533 -23.72 -0.42 -3.67
CA THR A 533 -23.17 -1.28 -4.73
C THR A 533 -22.16 -2.30 -4.16
N ASP A 534 -21.63 -3.20 -5.00
CA ASP A 534 -20.60 -4.15 -4.57
C ASP A 534 -19.27 -3.42 -4.34
N VAL A 535 -19.05 -2.98 -3.11
CA VAL A 535 -17.84 -2.28 -2.65
C VAL A 535 -16.83 -3.31 -2.15
N PRO A 536 -15.70 -3.48 -2.83
CA PRO A 536 -14.73 -4.53 -2.48
C PRO A 536 -13.88 -4.21 -1.24
N ASN A 537 -13.54 -2.93 -1.02
CA ASN A 537 -12.66 -2.47 0.03
C ASN A 537 -12.72 -0.94 0.18
N ALA A 538 -11.96 -0.36 1.10
CA ALA A 538 -11.92 1.08 1.34
C ALA A 538 -11.54 1.88 0.08
N THR A 539 -10.56 1.42 -0.67
CA THR A 539 -10.17 2.03 -1.97
C THR A 539 -11.33 1.99 -2.95
N GLY A 540 -12.03 0.85 -3.03
CA GLY A 540 -13.20 0.68 -3.89
C GLY A 540 -14.33 1.63 -3.53
N ALA A 541 -14.59 1.84 -2.23
CA ALA A 541 -15.61 2.77 -1.75
C ALA A 541 -15.35 4.20 -2.25
N CYS A 542 -14.15 4.72 -1.99
CA CYS A 542 -13.78 6.06 -2.43
C CYS A 542 -13.83 6.21 -3.96
N ASN A 543 -13.34 5.21 -4.69
CA ASN A 543 -13.36 5.26 -6.16
C ASN A 543 -14.77 5.19 -6.74
N ILE A 544 -15.65 4.36 -6.17
CA ILE A 544 -17.05 4.26 -6.61
C ILE A 544 -17.78 5.59 -6.40
N VAL A 545 -17.63 6.18 -5.22
CA VAL A 545 -18.25 7.48 -4.91
C VAL A 545 -17.67 8.57 -5.80
N GLN A 546 -16.32 8.60 -5.98
CA GLN A 546 -15.67 9.55 -6.87
C GLN A 546 -16.19 9.44 -8.32
N MET A 547 -16.31 8.23 -8.83
CA MET A 547 -16.87 8.00 -10.18
C MET A 547 -18.34 8.42 -10.28
N ALA A 548 -19.13 8.21 -9.22
CA ALA A 548 -20.52 8.63 -9.18
C ALA A 548 -20.65 10.16 -9.17
N VAL A 549 -19.82 10.86 -8.38
CA VAL A 549 -19.75 12.32 -8.35
C VAL A 549 -19.30 12.88 -9.70
N ASP A 550 -18.23 12.31 -10.30
CA ASP A 550 -17.71 12.76 -11.59
C ASP A 550 -18.72 12.53 -12.74
N ALA A 551 -19.43 11.42 -12.69
CA ALA A 551 -20.48 11.12 -13.67
C ALA A 551 -21.69 12.08 -13.52
N PHE A 552 -22.03 12.46 -12.30
CA PHE A 552 -23.09 13.41 -12.02
C PHE A 552 -22.72 14.84 -12.41
N ALA A 553 -21.53 15.28 -12.02
CA ALA A 553 -21.04 16.65 -12.24
C ALA A 553 -20.47 16.88 -13.66
N ALA A 554 -20.62 15.92 -14.57
CA ALA A 554 -19.97 15.94 -15.89
C ALA A 554 -20.10 17.28 -16.62
N GLY A 555 -19.00 18.01 -16.73
CA GLY A 555 -18.89 19.31 -17.42
C GLY A 555 -19.03 20.55 -16.53
N GLU A 556 -19.33 20.40 -15.25
CA GLU A 556 -19.36 21.51 -14.28
C GLU A 556 -18.00 21.65 -13.57
N GLN A 557 -17.67 22.87 -13.19
CA GLN A 557 -16.46 23.12 -12.40
C GLN A 557 -16.67 22.70 -10.96
N GLN A 558 -15.70 22.01 -10.38
CA GLN A 558 -15.73 21.63 -8.96
C GLN A 558 -15.87 22.87 -8.06
N ALA A 559 -16.91 22.89 -7.25
CA ALA A 559 -17.26 24.03 -6.41
C ALA A 559 -16.49 24.05 -5.08
N ASP A 560 -16.25 22.89 -4.47
CA ASP A 560 -15.55 22.72 -3.20
C ASP A 560 -14.56 21.55 -3.23
N ASP A 561 -13.68 21.51 -2.22
CA ASP A 561 -12.76 20.41 -2.03
C ASP A 561 -13.55 19.10 -1.81
N ILE A 562 -13.13 18.03 -2.42
CA ILE A 562 -13.76 16.72 -2.26
C ILE A 562 -12.80 15.83 -1.50
N THR A 563 -13.18 15.49 -0.28
CA THR A 563 -12.39 14.60 0.57
C THR A 563 -13.23 13.45 1.07
N MET A 564 -12.68 12.25 0.99
CA MET A 564 -13.31 11.02 1.44
C MET A 564 -12.30 10.19 2.24
N LEU A 565 -12.78 9.56 3.30
CA LEU A 565 -11.99 8.64 4.12
C LEU A 565 -12.86 7.42 4.44
N ALA A 566 -12.41 6.26 4.00
CA ALA A 566 -13.06 4.99 4.28
C ALA A 566 -12.21 4.16 5.25
N LEU A 567 -12.85 3.64 6.29
CA LEU A 567 -12.27 2.77 7.30
C LEU A 567 -13.08 1.46 7.34
N GLY A 568 -12.57 0.41 6.76
CA GLY A 568 -13.11 -0.94 6.87
C GLY A 568 -12.55 -1.66 8.09
N PHE A 569 -13.42 -2.22 8.93
CA PHE A 569 -13.00 -3.07 10.03
C PHE A 569 -13.09 -4.54 9.59
N THR A 570 -11.94 -5.17 9.38
CA THR A 570 -11.89 -6.56 8.89
C THR A 570 -11.81 -7.58 10.01
N GLY A 571 -11.46 -7.16 11.21
CA GLY A 571 -11.44 -8.02 12.40
C GLY A 571 -10.59 -7.48 13.53
N GLY A 572 -10.80 -8.06 14.71
CA GLY A 572 -10.03 -7.72 15.92
C GLY A 572 -8.85 -8.65 16.14
N CYS A 573 -7.85 -8.15 16.86
CA CYS A 573 -6.73 -8.96 17.34
C CYS A 573 -6.39 -8.58 18.78
N ARG A 574 -6.30 -9.58 19.65
CA ARG A 574 -5.99 -9.38 21.08
C ARG A 574 -4.99 -10.39 21.56
N THR A 575 -4.13 -9.95 22.50
CA THR A 575 -3.15 -10.81 23.16
C THR A 575 -3.77 -11.43 24.43
N PHE A 576 -3.57 -12.73 24.59
CA PHE A 576 -4.04 -13.51 25.74
C PHE A 576 -2.87 -14.19 26.43
N MET A 577 -3.02 -14.39 27.75
CA MET A 577 -2.11 -15.24 28.49
C MET A 577 -2.30 -16.70 28.07
N ALA A 578 -1.22 -17.44 27.91
CA ALA A 578 -1.25 -18.86 27.60
C ALA A 578 -1.58 -19.69 28.85
N THR A 579 -2.77 -19.46 29.45
CA THR A 579 -3.31 -20.09 30.64
C THR A 579 -4.76 -20.50 30.41
N ALA A 580 -5.32 -21.34 31.29
CA ALA A 580 -6.73 -21.76 31.19
C ALA A 580 -7.69 -20.56 31.18
N ASP A 581 -7.46 -19.57 32.05
CA ASP A 581 -8.28 -18.35 32.08
C ASP A 581 -8.13 -17.52 30.79
N GLY A 582 -6.91 -17.46 30.23
CA GLY A 582 -6.65 -16.79 28.97
C GLY A 582 -7.33 -17.49 27.79
N LEU A 583 -7.42 -18.82 27.78
CA LEU A 583 -8.18 -19.57 26.77
C LEU A 583 -9.68 -19.25 26.85
N ALA A 584 -10.25 -19.23 28.04
CA ALA A 584 -11.64 -18.87 28.26
C ALA A 584 -11.92 -17.43 27.79
N ALA A 585 -11.03 -16.49 28.13
CA ALA A 585 -11.11 -15.10 27.69
C ALA A 585 -11.00 -14.98 26.15
N ALA A 586 -10.15 -15.77 25.51
CA ALA A 586 -10.01 -15.79 24.05
C ALA A 586 -11.29 -16.30 23.37
N ALA A 587 -11.92 -17.33 23.91
CA ALA A 587 -13.19 -17.83 23.41
C ALA A 587 -14.32 -16.80 23.55
N GLU A 588 -14.40 -16.13 24.70
CA GLU A 588 -15.38 -15.07 24.95
C GLU A 588 -15.15 -13.84 24.02
N TYR A 589 -13.91 -13.46 23.79
CA TYR A 589 -13.55 -12.40 22.87
C TYR A 589 -14.07 -12.67 21.45
N ILE A 590 -13.91 -13.89 20.94
CA ILE A 590 -14.37 -14.24 19.58
C ILE A 590 -15.90 -14.29 19.47
N LYS A 591 -16.62 -14.61 20.53
CA LYS A 591 -18.09 -14.51 20.53
C LYS A 591 -18.59 -13.10 20.25
N GLY A 592 -17.81 -12.06 20.54
CA GLY A 592 -18.12 -10.69 20.18
C GLY A 592 -18.17 -10.46 18.65
N PHE A 593 -17.56 -11.33 17.85
CA PHE A 593 -17.46 -11.21 16.40
C PHE A 593 -18.28 -12.25 15.64
N CYS A 594 -18.45 -13.46 16.18
CA CYS A 594 -19.23 -14.51 15.55
C CYS A 594 -19.87 -15.47 16.55
N ASP A 595 -21.05 -15.98 16.20
CA ASP A 595 -21.81 -16.96 17.00
C ASP A 595 -21.52 -18.42 16.58
N ASP A 596 -20.47 -18.67 15.80
CA ASP A 596 -20.13 -20.01 15.34
C ASP A 596 -19.56 -20.86 16.49
N PRO A 597 -20.26 -21.90 16.96
CA PRO A 597 -19.78 -22.74 18.07
C PRO A 597 -18.49 -23.48 17.73
N ARG A 598 -18.18 -23.69 16.44
CA ARG A 598 -16.94 -24.33 16.00
C ARG A 598 -15.72 -23.47 16.33
N ALA A 599 -15.88 -22.13 16.36
CA ALA A 599 -14.78 -21.21 16.72
C ALA A 599 -14.25 -21.51 18.13
N ALA A 600 -15.14 -21.74 19.09
CA ALA A 600 -14.73 -22.06 20.47
C ALA A 600 -13.90 -23.35 20.54
N VAL A 601 -14.28 -24.39 19.77
CA VAL A 601 -13.54 -25.66 19.69
C VAL A 601 -12.16 -25.46 19.07
N VAL A 602 -12.09 -24.66 17.98
CA VAL A 602 -10.82 -24.33 17.31
C VAL A 602 -9.89 -23.57 18.28
N ILE A 603 -10.45 -22.60 19.00
CA ILE A 603 -9.67 -21.79 19.97
C ILE A 603 -9.13 -22.67 21.09
N ASP A 604 -9.99 -23.47 21.70
CA ASP A 604 -9.59 -24.36 22.81
C ASP A 604 -8.45 -25.28 22.39
N GLU A 605 -8.58 -25.93 21.24
CA GLU A 605 -7.59 -26.89 20.77
C GLU A 605 -6.25 -26.24 20.39
N ILE A 606 -6.30 -25.12 19.63
CA ILE A 606 -5.07 -24.49 19.18
C ILE A 606 -4.37 -23.77 20.33
N ALA A 607 -5.09 -23.01 21.14
CA ALA A 607 -4.50 -22.32 22.27
C ALA A 607 -3.97 -23.33 23.34
N SER A 608 -4.66 -24.46 23.55
CA SER A 608 -4.14 -25.54 24.37
C SER A 608 -2.85 -26.15 23.81
N ASN A 609 -2.70 -26.24 22.47
CA ASN A 609 -1.46 -26.67 21.86
C ASN A 609 -0.33 -25.64 22.03
N ILE A 610 -0.64 -24.34 21.94
CA ILE A 610 0.33 -23.27 22.25
C ILE A 610 0.83 -23.41 23.67
N VAL A 611 -0.08 -23.54 24.65
CA VAL A 611 0.27 -23.73 26.08
C VAL A 611 1.17 -24.95 26.28
N ARG A 612 0.82 -26.09 25.67
CA ARG A 612 1.50 -27.36 25.93
C ARG A 612 2.77 -27.58 25.12
N CYS A 613 2.85 -27.01 23.90
CA CYS A 613 3.90 -27.38 22.95
C CYS A 613 4.82 -26.23 22.57
N SER A 614 4.32 -24.99 22.49
CA SER A 614 5.17 -23.85 22.13
C SER A 614 5.91 -23.24 23.32
N GLY A 615 5.34 -23.38 24.53
CA GLY A 615 5.90 -22.78 25.74
C GLY A 615 5.86 -21.25 25.74
N ALA A 616 5.06 -20.64 24.89
CA ALA A 616 4.85 -19.21 24.89
C ALA A 616 4.07 -18.77 26.14
N ALA A 617 4.42 -17.62 26.71
CA ALA A 617 3.70 -17.03 27.84
C ALA A 617 2.37 -16.38 27.42
N THR A 618 2.32 -15.89 26.17
CA THR A 618 1.17 -15.23 25.56
C THR A 618 1.00 -15.68 24.12
N PHE A 619 -0.20 -15.50 23.61
CA PHE A 619 -0.49 -15.63 22.18
C PHE A 619 -1.44 -14.54 21.71
N ASP A 620 -1.29 -14.12 20.46
CA ASP A 620 -2.24 -13.22 19.81
C ASP A 620 -3.29 -14.07 19.09
N LEU A 621 -4.56 -13.70 19.26
CA LEU A 621 -5.67 -14.26 18.51
C LEU A 621 -6.35 -13.16 17.71
N ALA A 622 -6.35 -13.30 16.38
CA ALA A 622 -7.07 -12.42 15.49
C ALA A 622 -8.28 -13.14 14.86
N TYR A 623 -9.38 -12.41 14.79
CA TYR A 623 -10.54 -12.73 13.95
C TYR A 623 -10.47 -11.87 12.69
N LEU A 624 -10.57 -12.48 11.52
CA LEU A 624 -10.53 -11.78 10.23
C LEU A 624 -11.79 -12.14 9.43
N TYR A 625 -12.57 -11.12 9.08
CA TYR A 625 -13.73 -11.29 8.21
C TYR A 625 -13.33 -11.78 6.81
N ARG A 626 -14.13 -12.64 6.23
CA ARG A 626 -14.07 -13.09 4.85
C ARG A 626 -15.48 -13.11 4.26
N LYS A 627 -15.62 -12.80 2.96
CA LYS A 627 -16.92 -12.77 2.28
C LYS A 627 -17.71 -14.08 2.48
N ASP A 628 -17.01 -15.22 2.49
CA ASP A 628 -17.64 -16.55 2.61
C ASP A 628 -17.41 -17.21 3.99
N GLY A 629 -16.95 -16.45 4.98
CA GLY A 629 -16.65 -17.00 6.30
C GLY A 629 -15.78 -16.08 7.14
N TYR A 630 -14.81 -16.67 7.82
CA TYR A 630 -13.83 -15.94 8.64
C TYR A 630 -12.54 -16.73 8.80
N ALA A 631 -11.46 -16.07 9.21
CA ALA A 631 -10.24 -16.73 9.62
C ALA A 631 -9.92 -16.43 11.09
N LEU A 632 -9.44 -17.43 11.81
CA LEU A 632 -8.82 -17.30 13.12
C LEU A 632 -7.29 -17.44 12.93
N VAL A 633 -6.54 -16.41 13.36
CA VAL A 633 -5.09 -16.39 13.23
C VAL A 633 -4.48 -16.37 14.63
N PHE A 634 -3.74 -17.41 14.96
CA PHE A 634 -3.00 -17.54 16.22
C PHE A 634 -1.54 -17.23 15.95
N ARG A 635 -0.94 -16.35 16.77
CA ARG A 635 0.48 -16.02 16.70
C ARG A 635 1.11 -16.16 18.08
N ASP A 636 2.20 -16.89 18.19
CA ASP A 636 2.95 -17.01 19.45
C ASP A 636 4.46 -16.95 19.18
N ALA A 637 5.22 -16.49 20.19
CA ALA A 637 6.67 -16.36 20.14
C ALA A 637 7.42 -17.56 20.76
N GLY A 638 6.74 -18.68 20.97
CA GLY A 638 7.33 -19.87 21.55
C GLY A 638 8.27 -20.63 20.60
N THR A 639 8.63 -21.83 21.05
CA THR A 639 9.46 -22.73 20.21
C THR A 639 8.76 -23.06 18.90
N PRO A 640 9.52 -23.32 17.82
CA PRO A 640 8.92 -23.75 16.56
C PRO A 640 8.08 -25.02 16.78
N PHE A 641 6.79 -24.89 16.50
CA PHE A 641 5.86 -26.02 16.62
C PHE A 641 4.83 -25.95 15.49
N ASN A 642 4.94 -26.88 14.56
CA ASN A 642 3.95 -27.04 13.51
C ASN A 642 2.99 -28.18 13.84
N PRO A 643 1.78 -27.89 14.33
CA PRO A 643 0.82 -28.93 14.68
C PRO A 643 0.33 -29.76 13.49
N LEU A 644 0.52 -29.25 12.25
CA LEU A 644 0.07 -29.89 11.02
C LEU A 644 1.00 -31.01 10.53
N GLU A 645 2.22 -31.12 11.06
CA GLU A 645 3.16 -32.20 10.74
C GLU A 645 2.83 -33.51 11.45
N ARG A 646 1.95 -33.46 12.45
CA ARG A 646 1.51 -34.68 13.13
C ARG A 646 0.62 -35.51 12.22
N PRO A 647 0.83 -36.83 12.13
CA PRO A 647 -0.03 -37.72 11.37
C PRO A 647 -1.44 -37.72 11.98
N ASP A 648 -2.44 -37.89 11.13
CA ASP A 648 -3.82 -38.01 11.56
C ASP A 648 -3.98 -39.23 12.47
N PRO A 649 -4.75 -39.10 13.56
CA PRO A 649 -5.00 -40.22 14.47
C PRO A 649 -5.85 -41.27 13.77
N ASP A 650 -5.58 -42.52 14.10
CA ASP A 650 -6.45 -43.61 13.66
C ASP A 650 -7.78 -43.56 14.43
N VAL A 651 -8.77 -42.90 13.81
CA VAL A 651 -10.10 -42.78 14.41
C VAL A 651 -10.91 -44.06 14.43
N ALA A 652 -10.46 -45.09 13.68
CA ALA A 652 -11.10 -46.42 13.64
C ALA A 652 -10.65 -47.33 14.79
N ALA A 653 -9.49 -47.02 15.41
CA ALA A 653 -9.01 -47.76 16.56
C ALA A 653 -9.89 -47.58 17.81
N PRO A 654 -10.03 -48.58 18.67
CA PRO A 654 -10.71 -48.45 19.95
C PRO A 654 -10.11 -47.30 20.81
N PRO A 655 -10.90 -46.62 21.65
CA PRO A 655 -10.42 -45.47 22.46
C PRO A 655 -9.20 -45.77 23.33
N GLU A 656 -9.07 -47.01 23.81
CA GLU A 656 -7.97 -47.51 24.65
C GLU A 656 -6.65 -47.70 23.91
N ASP A 657 -6.70 -47.94 22.60
CA ASP A 657 -5.52 -48.19 21.74
C ASP A 657 -5.08 -46.92 21.00
N ARG A 658 -5.79 -45.81 21.14
CA ARG A 658 -5.46 -44.57 20.46
C ARG A 658 -4.25 -43.91 21.12
N ALA A 659 -3.29 -43.52 20.31
CA ALA A 659 -2.19 -42.67 20.78
C ALA A 659 -2.73 -41.40 21.44
N VAL A 660 -2.22 -41.05 22.60
CA VAL A 660 -2.60 -39.82 23.32
C VAL A 660 -2.14 -38.58 22.52
N GLY A 661 -3.08 -37.79 22.03
CA GLY A 661 -2.83 -36.55 21.29
C GLY A 661 -3.09 -36.67 19.78
N GLY A 662 -3.29 -35.53 19.12
CA GLY A 662 -3.53 -35.41 17.67
C GLY A 662 -5.00 -35.37 17.28
N LEU A 663 -5.93 -35.78 18.13
CA LEU A 663 -7.37 -35.78 17.82
C LEU A 663 -7.91 -34.36 17.59
N GLY A 664 -7.42 -33.38 18.34
CA GLY A 664 -7.93 -32.02 18.27
C GLY A 664 -7.54 -31.31 16.98
N ILE A 665 -6.27 -31.39 16.56
CA ILE A 665 -5.86 -30.84 15.25
C ILE A 665 -6.57 -31.56 14.10
N PHE A 666 -6.80 -32.86 14.22
CA PHE A 666 -7.62 -33.59 13.29
C PHE A 666 -9.05 -33.05 13.20
N MET A 667 -9.69 -32.75 14.35
CA MET A 667 -11.02 -32.13 14.41
C MET A 667 -11.00 -30.72 13.77
N VAL A 668 -9.99 -29.90 14.10
CA VAL A 668 -9.83 -28.56 13.50
C VAL A 668 -9.74 -28.67 11.98
N ARG A 669 -8.91 -29.58 11.45
CA ARG A 669 -8.81 -29.82 9.99
C ARG A 669 -10.13 -30.23 9.35
N ARG A 670 -10.98 -30.96 10.07
CA ARG A 670 -12.30 -31.41 9.56
C ARG A 670 -13.34 -30.30 9.59
N MET A 671 -13.27 -29.40 10.54
CA MET A 671 -14.20 -28.27 10.68
C MET A 671 -13.81 -27.07 9.83
N ALA A 672 -12.52 -26.90 9.58
CA ALA A 672 -12.00 -25.77 8.81
C ALA A 672 -12.12 -25.99 7.29
N ALA A 673 -12.20 -24.89 6.55
CA ALA A 673 -12.03 -24.92 5.10
C ALA A 673 -10.56 -25.14 4.71
N SER A 674 -9.66 -24.52 5.45
CA SER A 674 -8.21 -24.74 5.35
C SER A 674 -7.52 -24.44 6.68
N VAL A 675 -6.36 -25.08 6.90
CA VAL A 675 -5.47 -24.79 8.04
C VAL A 675 -4.06 -24.64 7.48
N GLY A 676 -3.42 -23.53 7.77
CA GLY A 676 -2.06 -23.21 7.33
C GLY A 676 -1.15 -22.85 8.52
N TYR A 677 0.10 -23.30 8.44
CA TYR A 677 1.14 -22.91 9.39
C TYR A 677 2.28 -22.22 8.67
N ALA A 678 2.78 -21.14 9.27
CA ALA A 678 3.99 -20.45 8.87
C ALA A 678 4.81 -20.08 10.10
N ARG A 679 6.12 -19.86 9.90
CA ARG A 679 6.96 -19.22 10.89
C ARG A 679 7.62 -18.01 10.28
N HIS A 680 7.38 -16.84 10.88
CA HIS A 680 7.91 -15.56 10.41
C HIS A 680 8.35 -14.73 11.61
N ASP A 681 9.50 -14.07 11.51
CA ASP A 681 10.08 -13.22 12.55
C ASP A 681 10.13 -13.85 13.94
N GLY A 682 10.45 -15.16 14.00
CA GLY A 682 10.54 -15.87 15.28
C GLY A 682 9.20 -16.29 15.87
N ARG A 683 8.07 -15.98 15.24
CA ARG A 683 6.73 -16.34 15.70
C ARG A 683 6.14 -17.52 14.92
N ASN A 684 5.47 -18.41 15.60
CA ASN A 684 4.56 -19.37 14.99
C ASN A 684 3.28 -18.65 14.57
N ILE A 685 2.78 -18.92 13.38
CA ILE A 685 1.54 -18.37 12.85
C ILE A 685 0.70 -19.53 12.35
N LEU A 686 -0.44 -19.77 12.99
CA LEU A 686 -1.40 -20.77 12.55
C LEU A 686 -2.69 -20.06 12.13
N THR A 687 -3.09 -20.28 10.89
CA THR A 687 -4.30 -19.71 10.31
C THR A 687 -5.33 -20.80 10.07
N VAL A 688 -6.54 -20.61 10.57
CA VAL A 688 -7.69 -21.51 10.39
C VAL A 688 -8.78 -20.76 9.67
N GLU A 689 -9.05 -21.14 8.44
CA GLU A 689 -10.13 -20.59 7.65
C GLU A 689 -11.42 -21.37 7.85
N MET A 690 -12.49 -20.65 8.21
CA MET A 690 -13.81 -21.21 8.50
C MET A 690 -14.81 -20.70 7.47
N LYS A 691 -15.61 -21.61 6.89
CA LYS A 691 -16.77 -21.23 6.07
C LYS A 691 -17.95 -20.88 6.96
N ARG A 692 -18.73 -19.91 6.55
CA ARG A 692 -20.05 -19.63 7.15
C ARG A 692 -20.95 -20.87 7.04
N ILE A 693 -21.67 -21.19 8.10
CA ILE A 693 -22.67 -22.27 8.10
C ILE A 693 -23.92 -21.80 7.34
#